data_a5500dfb8352348a8de099ae5a9022ed
#
_entry.id   a5500dfb8352348a8de099ae5a9022ed
#
_cell.length_a   1.000
_cell.length_b   1.000
_cell.length_c   1.000
_cell.angle_alpha   90.00
_cell.angle_beta   90.00
_cell.angle_gamma   90.00
#
_symmetry.space_group_name_H-M   'P 1'
#
loop_
_entity.id
_entity.type
_entity.pdbx_description
1 polymer ?
#
loop_
_entity_poly.entity_id
_entity_poly.type
_entity_poly.pdbx_seq_one_letter_code
_entity_poly.pdbx_strand_id
1 'polypeptide(L)'
;MSHATNHMDDAENAGVKVLGRTLSEWLVSLPTIAMLLLVLVISTGELIHGRLLAVGESMFGNPAKQVQYYALRADPVKPTCEVNVDIEAEVARRSAAAPAASKDDIDDLFAASSGPTPDQIRRSLVDNVAECKFKHDFYNRAAENITPTVVAYRTLETSFFVLFRFGAENRSMILLILMGVVILAATQKYDHIGLVPIRNRRDYLVQSLTTLGAGGFLLWSAVSYYQISLDAGVAMERPEHQLAWIVMFGAMVLLSLWQLFNQPKHAPDVPLGSWARASQSAPLAGNMAIFAGIYFALKGHPSGLAIYVNTLMEVPALPLQLALFIWGGMLFKQSRMVDLFMNLLRPWKFSPEMLTYLVLLGAAIPTAYTGGSGAFVMAAGAIIYHEIRAVGGSGQFALAATAMSGSLGVVLRPSLLVVAIVAVNKEVTSSELFHYGLWVFLLTSTLFFIASQMRREKHTINVASPKEALPLMLRQIPPLLPHIAVVAAVILFYTVGLKTGLNENTAPTIMPVIMLLIVAADKIMLGRGIGQPNMVTPFVMKRETKVEPAIRVATNETVGHLGSYMFLILLSQAVGGVIERSEIVALAPAVFSSPEMCMGFLMLVLVILGMFMEPLGAIFLVSGTLAPMAYANGIDPIHFWVMVLMSFEVGYLMPPVALNQLLARQVVGDDIIVKADKEVAHLSFYRRYERWILPNVVMVLGLLLVGWGPQVLQHFPDVFQWVHGVMGFVPD
;
A
#
# COMPACT_ATOMS: atom_id res chain seq x y z
N MET A 1 27.21 6.92 1.24
CA MET A 1 26.18 7.85 0.70
C MET A 1 26.48 9.32 0.96
N SER A 2 27.18 9.73 2.04
CA SER A 2 27.48 11.15 2.28
C SER A 2 28.35 11.79 1.20
N HIS A 3 29.22 11.07 0.50
CA HIS A 3 30.01 11.65 -0.60
C HIS A 3 29.30 11.59 -1.97
N ALA A 4 28.54 10.53 -2.27
CA ALA A 4 27.83 10.44 -3.55
C ALA A 4 26.57 11.33 -3.58
N THR A 5 25.81 11.40 -2.47
CA THR A 5 24.68 12.32 -2.34
C THR A 5 25.11 13.77 -2.22
N ASN A 6 26.22 14.07 -1.51
CA ASN A 6 26.75 15.44 -1.49
C ASN A 6 27.22 15.90 -2.88
N HIS A 7 27.79 15.03 -3.72
CA HIS A 7 28.19 15.42 -5.08
C HIS A 7 27.01 15.54 -6.05
N MET A 8 25.93 14.79 -5.85
CA MET A 8 24.69 15.01 -6.62
C MET A 8 23.96 16.28 -6.14
N ASP A 9 23.89 16.52 -4.84
CA ASP A 9 23.34 17.76 -4.27
C ASP A 9 24.17 19.00 -4.71
N ASP A 10 25.49 18.88 -4.83
CA ASP A 10 26.36 19.97 -5.29
C ASP A 10 26.24 20.21 -6.82
N ALA A 11 26.05 19.18 -7.63
CA ALA A 11 25.79 19.31 -9.06
C ALA A 11 24.37 19.81 -9.35
N GLU A 12 23.38 19.39 -8.56
CA GLU A 12 21.98 19.86 -8.61
C GLU A 12 21.88 21.34 -8.16
N ASN A 13 22.76 21.77 -7.25
CA ASN A 13 22.87 23.16 -6.81
C ASN A 13 23.53 24.11 -7.84
N ALA A 14 24.20 23.61 -8.88
CA ALA A 14 24.84 24.41 -9.94
C ALA A 14 23.90 24.84 -11.07
N GLY A 15 22.62 24.38 -11.08
CA GLY A 15 21.62 24.76 -12.09
C GLY A 15 21.02 26.15 -11.87
N VAL A 16 20.47 26.73 -12.94
CA VAL A 16 19.69 27.98 -12.87
C VAL A 16 18.51 27.78 -11.93
N LYS A 17 18.48 28.54 -10.83
CA LYS A 17 17.42 28.49 -9.84
C LYS A 17 16.30 29.48 -10.17
N VAL A 18 15.11 28.98 -10.41
CA VAL A 18 13.88 29.78 -10.55
C VAL A 18 13.11 29.68 -9.22
N LEU A 19 12.86 30.82 -8.58
CA LEU A 19 12.24 30.88 -7.24
C LEU A 19 12.94 29.98 -6.19
N GLY A 20 14.29 29.93 -6.26
CA GLY A 20 15.10 29.14 -5.33
C GLY A 20 15.17 27.65 -5.58
N ARG A 21 14.62 27.16 -6.69
CA ARG A 21 14.57 25.74 -7.07
C ARG A 21 15.20 25.51 -8.44
N THR A 22 15.82 24.36 -8.61
CA THR A 22 16.31 23.90 -9.92
C THR A 22 15.14 23.49 -10.82
N LEU A 23 15.35 23.49 -12.14
CA LEU A 23 14.34 23.02 -13.09
C LEU A 23 13.95 21.56 -12.83
N SER A 24 14.91 20.72 -12.45
CA SER A 24 14.67 19.31 -12.08
C SER A 24 13.73 19.19 -10.88
N GLU A 25 13.94 19.99 -9.83
CA GLU A 25 13.04 20.01 -8.66
C GLU A 25 11.62 20.45 -9.05
N TRP A 26 11.47 21.42 -9.94
CA TRP A 26 10.16 21.87 -10.41
C TRP A 26 9.43 20.76 -11.21
N LEU A 27 10.13 20.12 -12.12
CA LEU A 27 9.55 19.09 -12.99
C LEU A 27 9.17 17.81 -12.24
N VAL A 28 9.82 17.51 -11.12
CA VAL A 28 9.64 16.27 -10.39
C VAL A 28 8.79 16.48 -9.12
N SER A 29 9.17 17.42 -8.26
CA SER A 29 8.52 17.59 -6.96
C SER A 29 7.15 18.24 -7.05
N LEU A 30 6.96 19.21 -7.95
CA LEU A 30 5.67 19.90 -8.06
C LEU A 30 4.54 19.01 -8.60
N PRO A 31 4.71 18.26 -9.70
CA PRO A 31 3.69 17.31 -10.13
C PRO A 31 3.39 16.27 -9.07
N THR A 32 4.41 15.72 -8.42
CA THR A 32 4.22 14.69 -7.39
C THR A 32 3.43 15.21 -6.19
N ILE A 33 3.79 16.39 -5.65
CA ILE A 33 3.03 16.95 -4.52
C ILE A 33 1.61 17.31 -4.93
N ALA A 34 1.42 17.84 -6.14
CA ALA A 34 0.09 18.13 -6.67
C ALA A 34 -0.77 16.87 -6.79
N MET A 35 -0.20 15.77 -7.29
CA MET A 35 -0.89 14.50 -7.39
C MET A 35 -1.18 13.88 -6.03
N LEU A 36 -0.22 13.88 -5.08
CA LEU A 36 -0.44 13.37 -3.73
C LEU A 36 -1.51 14.18 -2.97
N LEU A 37 -1.49 15.50 -3.11
CA LEU A 37 -2.54 16.37 -2.54
C LEU A 37 -3.89 16.13 -3.21
N LEU A 38 -3.91 15.93 -4.54
CA LEU A 38 -5.14 15.60 -5.26
C LEU A 38 -5.74 14.28 -4.74
N VAL A 39 -4.92 13.24 -4.62
CA VAL A 39 -5.34 11.94 -4.05
C VAL A 39 -5.87 12.11 -2.63
N LEU A 40 -5.18 12.89 -1.79
CA LEU A 40 -5.60 13.17 -0.42
C LEU A 40 -6.93 13.92 -0.37
N VAL A 41 -7.11 14.94 -1.22
CA VAL A 41 -8.36 15.71 -1.32
C VAL A 41 -9.50 14.83 -1.79
N ILE A 42 -9.29 13.99 -2.80
CA ILE A 42 -10.34 13.07 -3.30
C ILE A 42 -10.73 12.08 -2.19
N SER A 43 -9.76 11.45 -1.53
CA SER A 43 -10.02 10.48 -0.46
C SER A 43 -10.69 11.12 0.76
N THR A 44 -10.29 12.34 1.14
CA THR A 44 -10.95 13.11 2.20
C THR A 44 -12.36 13.56 1.75
N GLY A 45 -12.50 13.93 0.49
CA GLY A 45 -13.77 14.33 -0.13
C GLY A 45 -14.84 13.26 -0.03
N GLU A 46 -14.45 11.99 -0.17
CA GLU A 46 -15.36 10.85 0.01
C GLU A 46 -15.96 10.81 1.41
N LEU A 47 -15.14 11.01 2.44
CA LEU A 47 -15.58 11.04 3.84
C LEU A 47 -16.49 12.25 4.12
N ILE A 48 -16.15 13.42 3.59
CA ILE A 48 -16.92 14.66 3.74
C ILE A 48 -18.26 14.54 3.03
N HIS A 49 -18.30 13.97 1.82
CA HIS A 49 -19.54 13.80 1.04
C HIS A 49 -20.55 12.92 1.78
N GLY A 50 -20.12 11.77 2.32
CA GLY A 50 -20.98 10.91 3.13
C GLY A 50 -21.57 11.65 4.34
N ARG A 51 -20.77 12.54 4.96
CA ARG A 51 -21.23 13.36 6.08
C ARG A 51 -22.22 14.45 5.65
N LEU A 52 -21.97 15.11 4.52
CA LEU A 52 -22.92 16.09 3.97
C LEU A 52 -24.28 15.43 3.69
N LEU A 53 -24.32 14.25 3.09
CA LEU A 53 -25.57 13.51 2.89
C LEU A 53 -26.29 13.23 4.22
N ALA A 54 -25.57 12.76 5.24
CA ALA A 54 -26.16 12.48 6.55
C ALA A 54 -26.66 13.75 7.26
N VAL A 55 -25.97 14.88 7.12
CA VAL A 55 -26.42 16.19 7.63
C VAL A 55 -27.63 16.66 6.84
N GLY A 56 -27.62 16.53 5.50
CA GLY A 56 -28.78 16.84 4.66
C GLY A 56 -30.02 16.04 5.07
N GLU A 57 -29.87 14.74 5.32
CA GLU A 57 -30.94 13.88 5.82
C GLU A 57 -31.47 14.34 7.18
N SER A 58 -30.57 14.67 8.12
CA SER A 58 -30.98 15.13 9.47
C SER A 58 -31.66 16.49 9.47
N MET A 59 -31.30 17.38 8.54
CA MET A 59 -31.85 18.74 8.46
C MET A 59 -33.13 18.86 7.60
N PHE A 60 -33.17 18.09 6.52
CA PHE A 60 -34.20 18.24 5.46
C PHE A 60 -34.99 16.97 5.19
N GLY A 61 -34.54 15.80 5.69
CA GLY A 61 -35.32 14.58 5.66
C GLY A 61 -36.59 14.71 6.49
N ASN A 62 -37.71 14.24 5.98
CA ASN A 62 -38.99 14.26 6.67
C ASN A 62 -39.59 12.86 6.73
N PRO A 63 -39.29 12.07 7.78
CA PRO A 63 -39.82 10.72 7.91
C PRO A 63 -41.33 10.65 7.98
N ALA A 64 -42.00 11.68 8.55
CA ALA A 64 -43.46 11.74 8.64
C ALA A 64 -44.12 11.89 7.26
N LYS A 65 -43.46 12.56 6.31
CA LYS A 65 -43.88 12.69 4.92
C LYS A 65 -43.23 11.65 3.98
N GLN A 66 -42.44 10.74 4.50
CA GLN A 66 -41.68 9.75 3.74
C GLN A 66 -40.81 10.38 2.64
N VAL A 67 -40.22 11.56 2.93
CA VAL A 67 -39.31 12.25 2.02
C VAL A 67 -37.89 12.20 2.61
N GLN A 68 -37.00 11.53 1.90
CA GLN A 68 -35.55 11.50 2.24
C GLN A 68 -34.85 12.67 1.54
N TYR A 69 -33.80 13.22 2.14
CA TYR A 69 -32.99 14.28 1.53
C TYR A 69 -32.48 13.91 0.14
N TYR A 70 -32.21 12.63 -0.09
CA TYR A 70 -31.76 12.12 -1.39
C TYR A 70 -32.74 12.51 -2.52
N ALA A 71 -34.04 12.51 -2.25
CA ALA A 71 -35.09 12.90 -3.20
C ALA A 71 -35.12 14.42 -3.46
N LEU A 72 -34.52 15.23 -2.57
CA LEU A 72 -34.48 16.69 -2.68
C LEU A 72 -33.22 17.23 -3.36
N ARG A 73 -32.26 16.33 -3.71
CA ARG A 73 -30.99 16.69 -4.35
C ARG A 73 -31.12 17.21 -5.78
N ALA A 74 -32.22 16.87 -6.46
CA ALA A 74 -32.58 17.38 -7.79
C ALA A 74 -34.01 17.88 -7.78
N ASP A 75 -34.35 18.73 -8.74
CA ASP A 75 -35.74 19.11 -8.92
C ASP A 75 -36.55 17.90 -9.39
N PRO A 76 -37.67 17.58 -8.72
CA PRO A 76 -38.48 16.43 -9.07
C PRO A 76 -39.09 16.60 -10.45
N VAL A 77 -38.98 15.58 -11.28
CA VAL A 77 -39.62 15.59 -12.62
C VAL A 77 -41.09 15.22 -12.48
N LYS A 78 -41.94 16.08 -13.02
CA LYS A 78 -43.38 15.82 -13.01
C LYS A 78 -43.70 14.55 -13.80
N PRO A 79 -44.38 13.56 -13.22
CA PRO A 79 -44.77 12.36 -13.93
C PRO A 79 -45.67 12.67 -15.12
N THR A 80 -45.45 11.99 -16.23
CA THR A 80 -46.23 12.12 -17.47
C THR A 80 -47.35 11.11 -17.59
N CYS A 81 -47.44 10.17 -16.65
CA CYS A 81 -48.50 9.15 -16.64
C CYS A 81 -49.82 9.70 -16.14
N GLU A 82 -50.92 9.14 -16.62
CA GLU A 82 -52.29 9.52 -16.22
C GLU A 82 -52.78 8.69 -15.04
N VAL A 83 -53.26 9.37 -14.01
CA VAL A 83 -53.78 8.75 -12.78
C VAL A 83 -55.22 8.28 -12.95
N ASN A 84 -56.01 9.00 -13.77
CA ASN A 84 -57.44 8.77 -13.99
C ASN A 84 -57.65 7.97 -15.28
N VAL A 85 -57.25 6.70 -15.29
CA VAL A 85 -57.49 5.80 -16.42
C VAL A 85 -58.74 4.95 -16.12
N ASP A 86 -59.68 4.92 -17.03
CA ASP A 86 -60.80 3.98 -16.97
C ASP A 86 -60.25 2.56 -17.30
N ILE A 87 -60.05 1.79 -16.24
CA ILE A 87 -59.40 0.45 -16.34
C ILE A 87 -60.22 -0.48 -17.20
N GLU A 88 -61.56 -0.46 -17.11
CA GLU A 88 -62.43 -1.36 -17.88
C GLU A 88 -62.44 -1.00 -19.37
N ALA A 89 -62.49 0.28 -19.70
CA ALA A 89 -62.42 0.73 -21.09
C ALA A 89 -61.05 0.40 -21.71
N GLU A 90 -59.93 0.55 -20.93
CA GLU A 90 -58.59 0.28 -21.40
C GLU A 90 -58.33 -1.24 -21.51
N VAL A 91 -58.86 -2.08 -20.61
CA VAL A 91 -58.85 -3.53 -20.74
C VAL A 91 -59.58 -3.97 -22.00
N ALA A 92 -60.75 -3.44 -22.27
CA ALA A 92 -61.52 -3.74 -23.48
C ALA A 92 -60.74 -3.35 -24.74
N ARG A 93 -60.09 -2.17 -24.74
CA ARG A 93 -59.27 -1.68 -25.86
C ARG A 93 -58.06 -2.56 -26.12
N ARG A 94 -57.32 -2.94 -25.09
CA ARG A 94 -56.11 -3.77 -25.22
C ARG A 94 -56.44 -5.23 -25.54
N SER A 95 -57.53 -5.75 -25.01
CA SER A 95 -58.00 -7.09 -25.35
C SER A 95 -58.47 -7.19 -26.80
N ALA A 96 -59.09 -6.10 -27.35
CA ALA A 96 -59.48 -6.01 -28.76
C ALA A 96 -58.30 -5.78 -29.71
N ALA A 97 -57.21 -5.16 -29.25
CA ALA A 97 -56.00 -4.87 -30.02
C ALA A 97 -54.98 -6.02 -30.00
N ALA A 98 -55.22 -7.10 -29.25
CA ALA A 98 -54.34 -8.27 -29.25
C ALA A 98 -54.36 -8.89 -30.64
N PRO A 99 -53.22 -9.07 -31.34
CA PRO A 99 -53.21 -9.67 -32.66
C PRO A 99 -53.73 -11.10 -32.57
N ALA A 100 -54.71 -11.41 -33.47
CA ALA A 100 -55.17 -12.78 -33.66
C ALA A 100 -53.97 -13.66 -34.06
N ALA A 101 -53.77 -14.75 -33.36
CA ALA A 101 -52.69 -15.69 -33.61
C ALA A 101 -52.65 -16.04 -35.11
N SER A 102 -51.57 -15.68 -35.81
CA SER A 102 -51.32 -16.17 -37.16
C SER A 102 -50.95 -17.65 -37.07
N LYS A 103 -51.73 -18.46 -37.79
CA LYS A 103 -51.41 -19.87 -37.97
C LYS A 103 -50.29 -20.00 -38.98
N ASP A 104 -49.04 -20.01 -38.50
CA ASP A 104 -47.90 -20.54 -39.28
C ASP A 104 -47.11 -21.49 -38.40
N ASP A 105 -46.94 -22.69 -38.92
CA ASP A 105 -46.63 -23.98 -38.27
C ASP A 105 -45.19 -24.15 -37.72
N ILE A 106 -44.45 -23.12 -37.45
CA ILE A 106 -43.05 -23.28 -36.94
C ILE A 106 -42.87 -22.66 -35.52
N ASP A 107 -43.81 -21.81 -35.07
CA ASP A 107 -43.73 -21.18 -33.74
C ASP A 107 -44.37 -21.97 -32.60
N ASP A 108 -44.96 -23.14 -32.87
CA ASP A 108 -45.67 -23.96 -31.86
C ASP A 108 -44.73 -24.65 -30.83
N LEU A 109 -43.43 -24.60 -31.03
CA LEU A 109 -42.46 -25.14 -30.07
C LEU A 109 -42.02 -24.09 -29.01
N PHE A 110 -42.31 -22.79 -29.24
CA PHE A 110 -42.01 -21.69 -28.31
C PHE A 110 -43.25 -20.90 -27.91
N ALA A 111 -44.40 -21.16 -28.44
CA ALA A 111 -45.65 -20.49 -28.18
C ALA A 111 -46.43 -21.07 -26.98
N ALA A 112 -45.80 -21.06 -25.79
CA ALA A 112 -46.53 -21.08 -24.54
C ALA A 112 -46.77 -19.61 -24.07
N SER A 113 -47.25 -18.75 -24.95
CA SER A 113 -47.81 -17.46 -24.55
C SER A 113 -49.04 -17.17 -25.40
N SER A 114 -50.16 -17.75 -25.01
CA SER A 114 -51.46 -17.12 -25.19
C SER A 114 -51.29 -15.68 -24.70
N GLY A 115 -51.63 -14.68 -25.57
CA GLY A 115 -51.55 -13.25 -25.21
C GLY A 115 -52.15 -13.00 -23.82
N PRO A 116 -51.76 -11.90 -23.17
CA PRO A 116 -52.15 -11.67 -21.78
C PRO A 116 -53.65 -11.72 -21.65
N THR A 117 -54.16 -12.54 -20.71
CA THR A 117 -55.60 -12.62 -20.46
C THR A 117 -56.16 -11.30 -19.99
N PRO A 118 -57.48 -11.01 -20.22
CA PRO A 118 -58.08 -9.76 -19.73
C PRO A 118 -57.83 -9.50 -18.25
N ASP A 119 -57.77 -10.57 -17.41
CA ASP A 119 -57.43 -10.42 -15.99
C ASP A 119 -55.95 -10.07 -15.73
N GLN A 120 -55.04 -10.56 -16.55
CA GLN A 120 -53.63 -10.15 -16.47
C GLN A 120 -53.44 -8.69 -16.92
N ILE A 121 -54.13 -8.26 -17.99
CA ILE A 121 -54.16 -6.87 -18.46
C ILE A 121 -54.74 -5.95 -17.36
N ARG A 122 -55.86 -6.37 -16.74
CA ARG A 122 -56.46 -5.64 -15.63
C ARG A 122 -55.51 -5.47 -14.45
N ARG A 123 -54.87 -6.54 -13.98
CA ARG A 123 -53.89 -6.46 -12.89
C ARG A 123 -52.73 -5.54 -13.24
N SER A 124 -52.15 -5.68 -14.42
CA SER A 124 -51.05 -4.81 -14.88
C SER A 124 -51.50 -3.34 -14.95
N LEU A 125 -52.74 -3.05 -15.39
CA LEU A 125 -53.25 -1.68 -15.42
C LEU A 125 -53.53 -1.12 -14.02
N VAL A 126 -54.05 -1.92 -13.10
CA VAL A 126 -54.20 -1.54 -11.68
C VAL A 126 -52.88 -1.21 -11.06
N ASP A 127 -51.88 -2.06 -11.26
CA ASP A 127 -50.49 -1.86 -10.75
C ASP A 127 -49.88 -0.60 -11.37
N ASN A 128 -50.01 -0.39 -12.68
CA ASN A 128 -49.52 0.79 -13.36
C ASN A 128 -50.18 2.09 -12.88
N VAL A 129 -51.49 2.09 -12.64
CA VAL A 129 -52.22 3.23 -12.09
C VAL A 129 -51.81 3.51 -10.65
N ALA A 130 -51.63 2.44 -9.84
CA ALA A 130 -51.13 2.56 -8.47
C ALA A 130 -49.72 3.14 -8.44
N GLU A 131 -48.82 2.65 -9.32
CA GLU A 131 -47.45 3.18 -9.46
C GLU A 131 -47.47 4.65 -9.96
N CYS A 132 -48.33 4.97 -10.92
CA CYS A 132 -48.51 6.35 -11.40
C CYS A 132 -48.94 7.28 -10.28
N LYS A 133 -49.96 6.87 -9.49
CA LYS A 133 -50.42 7.63 -8.33
C LYS A 133 -49.29 7.81 -7.29
N PHE A 134 -48.54 6.75 -7.00
CA PHE A 134 -47.38 6.83 -6.12
C PHE A 134 -46.33 7.85 -6.64
N LYS A 135 -46.03 7.85 -7.95
CA LYS A 135 -45.11 8.82 -8.58
C LYS A 135 -45.61 10.26 -8.45
N HIS A 136 -46.91 10.50 -8.65
CA HIS A 136 -47.52 11.83 -8.48
C HIS A 136 -47.51 12.28 -7.01
N ASP A 137 -47.88 11.41 -6.10
CA ASP A 137 -47.84 11.69 -4.66
C ASP A 137 -46.42 11.95 -4.17
N PHE A 138 -45.43 11.18 -4.67
CA PHE A 138 -44.02 11.41 -4.40
C PHE A 138 -43.53 12.75 -4.95
N TYR A 139 -43.89 13.08 -6.22
CA TYR A 139 -43.55 14.35 -6.83
C TYR A 139 -44.10 15.53 -5.98
N ASN A 140 -45.38 15.50 -5.59
CA ASN A 140 -46.01 16.55 -4.80
C ASN A 140 -45.30 16.70 -3.44
N ARG A 141 -45.07 15.59 -2.74
CA ARG A 141 -44.37 15.61 -1.46
C ARG A 141 -42.93 16.15 -1.58
N ALA A 142 -42.19 15.74 -2.62
CA ALA A 142 -40.83 16.25 -2.85
C ALA A 142 -40.87 17.75 -3.19
N ALA A 143 -41.75 18.20 -4.09
CA ALA A 143 -41.87 19.60 -4.49
C ALA A 143 -42.22 20.52 -3.32
N GLU A 144 -43.13 20.10 -2.42
CA GLU A 144 -43.49 20.87 -1.22
C GLU A 144 -42.33 21.04 -0.22
N ASN A 145 -41.40 20.12 -0.21
CA ASN A 145 -40.25 20.14 0.72
C ASN A 145 -39.01 20.83 0.14
N ILE A 146 -39.02 21.27 -1.13
CA ILE A 146 -37.95 22.06 -1.73
C ILE A 146 -38.07 23.51 -1.31
N THR A 147 -37.35 23.86 -0.23
CA THR A 147 -37.27 25.24 0.26
C THR A 147 -36.02 25.94 -0.27
N PRO A 148 -35.92 27.27 -0.23
CA PRO A 148 -34.70 28.00 -0.61
C PRO A 148 -33.45 27.51 0.16
N THR A 149 -33.62 27.09 1.42
CA THR A 149 -32.54 26.53 2.23
C THR A 149 -32.06 25.15 1.73
N VAL A 150 -32.99 24.29 1.30
CA VAL A 150 -32.70 23.03 0.63
C VAL A 150 -31.91 23.27 -0.66
N VAL A 151 -32.36 24.24 -1.47
CA VAL A 151 -31.71 24.61 -2.73
C VAL A 151 -30.28 25.10 -2.49
N ALA A 152 -30.07 25.97 -1.51
CA ALA A 152 -28.74 26.47 -1.14
C ALA A 152 -27.84 25.33 -0.66
N TYR A 153 -28.35 24.45 0.21
CA TYR A 153 -27.60 23.31 0.74
C TYR A 153 -27.25 22.30 -0.34
N ARG A 154 -28.21 21.88 -1.16
CA ARG A 154 -27.97 20.93 -2.27
C ARG A 154 -26.98 21.47 -3.29
N THR A 155 -27.00 22.79 -3.58
CA THR A 155 -26.05 23.41 -4.49
C THR A 155 -24.62 23.29 -3.95
N LEU A 156 -24.42 23.54 -2.66
CA LEU A 156 -23.11 23.34 -2.00
C LEU A 156 -22.71 21.86 -2.04
N GLU A 157 -23.58 20.95 -1.64
CA GLU A 157 -23.33 19.51 -1.56
C GLU A 157 -23.06 18.92 -2.96
N THR A 158 -23.86 19.24 -3.96
CA THR A 158 -23.69 18.73 -5.32
C THR A 158 -22.45 19.31 -6.01
N SER A 159 -22.09 20.59 -5.76
CA SER A 159 -20.85 21.17 -6.27
C SER A 159 -19.62 20.44 -5.70
N PHE A 160 -19.67 20.11 -4.41
CA PHE A 160 -18.63 19.30 -3.78
C PHE A 160 -18.58 17.86 -4.33
N PHE A 161 -19.76 17.28 -4.58
CA PHE A 161 -19.88 15.95 -5.18
C PHE A 161 -19.29 15.85 -6.59
N VAL A 162 -19.40 16.89 -7.41
CA VAL A 162 -18.81 16.90 -8.77
C VAL A 162 -17.29 16.72 -8.71
N LEU A 163 -16.60 17.42 -7.80
CA LEU A 163 -15.16 17.28 -7.62
C LEU A 163 -14.77 15.87 -7.17
N PHE A 164 -15.51 15.35 -6.19
CA PHE A 164 -15.30 14.00 -5.69
C PHE A 164 -15.55 12.94 -6.77
N ARG A 165 -16.66 13.06 -7.49
CA ARG A 165 -17.04 12.15 -8.57
C ARG A 165 -16.00 12.12 -9.67
N PHE A 166 -15.48 13.27 -10.09
CA PHE A 166 -14.38 13.34 -11.06
C PHE A 166 -13.17 12.54 -10.59
N GLY A 167 -12.78 12.70 -9.33
CA GLY A 167 -11.66 11.96 -8.77
C GLY A 167 -11.91 10.45 -8.68
N ALA A 168 -13.13 10.04 -8.29
CA ALA A 168 -13.51 8.64 -8.16
C ALA A 168 -13.55 7.93 -9.53
N GLU A 169 -14.12 8.58 -10.54
CA GLU A 169 -14.23 8.05 -11.91
C GLU A 169 -12.87 7.98 -12.63
N ASN A 170 -11.92 8.86 -12.27
CA ASN A 170 -10.62 8.95 -12.91
C ASN A 170 -9.46 8.37 -12.06
N ARG A 171 -9.75 7.57 -11.00
CA ARG A 171 -8.72 7.02 -10.10
C ARG A 171 -7.60 6.29 -10.84
N SER A 172 -7.95 5.47 -11.83
CA SER A 172 -6.96 4.71 -12.61
C SER A 172 -6.05 5.63 -13.42
N MET A 173 -6.61 6.69 -14.03
CA MET A 173 -5.80 7.68 -14.75
C MET A 173 -4.91 8.49 -13.81
N ILE A 174 -5.42 8.87 -12.64
CA ILE A 174 -4.64 9.56 -11.60
C ILE A 174 -3.47 8.68 -11.13
N LEU A 175 -3.72 7.39 -10.90
CA LEU A 175 -2.66 6.43 -10.59
C LEU A 175 -1.63 6.35 -11.71
N LEU A 176 -2.06 6.24 -12.96
CA LEU A 176 -1.19 6.10 -14.11
C LEU A 176 -0.28 7.31 -14.31
N ILE A 177 -0.83 8.52 -14.15
CA ILE A 177 -0.05 9.78 -14.19
C ILE A 177 0.94 9.82 -13.03
N LEU A 178 0.51 9.50 -11.80
CA LEU A 178 1.39 9.46 -10.64
C LEU A 178 2.54 8.48 -10.87
N MET A 179 2.23 7.24 -11.28
CA MET A 179 3.23 6.23 -11.60
C MET A 179 4.20 6.70 -12.68
N GLY A 180 3.68 7.28 -13.77
CA GLY A 180 4.50 7.83 -14.83
C GLY A 180 5.50 8.86 -14.32
N VAL A 181 5.03 9.83 -13.53
CA VAL A 181 5.90 10.87 -12.96
C VAL A 181 6.96 10.28 -12.04
N VAL A 182 6.58 9.39 -11.10
CA VAL A 182 7.53 8.90 -10.08
C VAL A 182 8.49 7.85 -10.65
N ILE A 183 8.05 6.97 -11.57
CA ILE A 183 8.92 5.97 -12.22
C ILE A 183 9.95 6.66 -13.13
N LEU A 184 9.51 7.64 -13.93
CA LEU A 184 10.43 8.40 -14.79
C LEU A 184 11.42 9.21 -13.96
N ALA A 185 10.98 9.80 -12.85
CA ALA A 185 11.86 10.51 -11.93
C ALA A 185 12.87 9.57 -11.25
N ALA A 186 12.44 8.39 -10.80
CA ALA A 186 13.35 7.37 -10.26
C ALA A 186 14.35 6.87 -11.31
N THR A 187 13.90 6.71 -12.56
CA THR A 187 14.79 6.37 -13.69
C THR A 187 15.81 7.48 -13.91
N GLN A 188 15.39 8.75 -13.94
CA GLN A 188 16.28 9.89 -14.15
C GLN A 188 17.36 9.99 -13.07
N LYS A 189 17.00 9.72 -11.81
CA LYS A 189 17.91 9.82 -10.65
C LYS A 189 18.70 8.54 -10.38
N TYR A 190 18.50 7.48 -11.13
CA TYR A 190 19.11 6.16 -10.89
C TYR A 190 18.73 5.58 -9.51
N ASP A 191 17.52 5.88 -9.02
CA ASP A 191 17.05 5.48 -7.68
C ASP A 191 16.44 4.07 -7.63
N HIS A 192 16.39 3.34 -8.76
CA HIS A 192 15.83 1.99 -8.78
C HIS A 192 16.62 1.02 -7.91
N ILE A 193 15.90 0.12 -7.24
CA ILE A 193 16.47 -0.84 -6.28
C ILE A 193 17.23 -1.92 -7.04
N GLY A 194 18.54 -2.05 -6.76
CA GLY A 194 19.42 -3.14 -7.20
C GLY A 194 20.03 -3.85 -5.99
N LEU A 195 20.65 -5.04 -6.20
CA LEU A 195 21.30 -5.81 -5.13
C LEU A 195 22.50 -5.07 -4.53
N VAL A 196 23.14 -4.20 -5.28
CA VAL A 196 24.20 -3.32 -4.80
C VAL A 196 23.95 -1.89 -5.26
N PRO A 197 24.32 -0.88 -4.46
CA PRO A 197 24.15 0.51 -4.85
C PRO A 197 25.15 0.89 -5.96
N ILE A 198 24.79 1.89 -6.75
CA ILE A 198 25.62 2.45 -7.80
C ILE A 198 26.80 3.16 -7.18
N ARG A 199 28.01 2.83 -7.63
CA ARG A 199 29.27 3.45 -7.20
C ARG A 199 30.23 3.74 -8.35
N ASN A 200 30.19 2.91 -9.39
CA ASN A 200 31.16 2.87 -10.47
C ASN A 200 30.51 3.26 -11.79
N ARG A 201 31.32 3.68 -12.75
CA ARG A 201 30.82 4.06 -14.09
C ARG A 201 30.07 2.91 -14.79
N ARG A 202 30.54 1.66 -14.63
CA ARG A 202 29.85 0.48 -15.18
C ARG A 202 28.50 0.22 -14.54
N ASP A 203 28.34 0.57 -13.27
CA ASP A 203 27.07 0.41 -12.55
C ASP A 203 25.99 1.30 -13.20
N TYR A 204 26.31 2.56 -13.53
CA TYR A 204 25.39 3.45 -14.28
C TYR A 204 25.04 2.92 -15.67
N LEU A 205 26.06 2.39 -16.39
CA LEU A 205 25.83 1.81 -17.71
C LEU A 205 24.87 0.61 -17.62
N VAL A 206 25.10 -0.31 -16.70
CA VAL A 206 24.25 -1.50 -16.52
C VAL A 206 22.84 -1.09 -16.14
N GLN A 207 22.68 -0.12 -15.24
CA GLN A 207 21.36 0.35 -14.86
C GLN A 207 20.62 0.97 -16.06
N SER A 208 21.28 1.84 -16.84
CA SER A 208 20.67 2.43 -18.05
C SER A 208 20.33 1.38 -19.10
N LEU A 209 21.18 0.37 -19.31
CA LEU A 209 20.90 -0.73 -20.23
C LEU A 209 19.72 -1.60 -19.78
N THR A 210 19.66 -1.91 -18.49
CA THR A 210 18.57 -2.71 -17.92
C THR A 210 17.24 -1.96 -17.98
N THR A 211 17.22 -0.66 -17.66
CA THR A 211 16.01 0.17 -17.76
C THR A 211 15.58 0.38 -19.21
N LEU A 212 16.53 0.50 -20.15
CA LEU A 212 16.25 0.56 -21.57
C LEU A 212 15.62 -0.75 -22.08
N GLY A 213 16.18 -1.90 -21.71
CA GLY A 213 15.64 -3.21 -22.06
C GLY A 213 14.24 -3.42 -21.47
N ALA A 214 14.05 -3.07 -20.21
CA ALA A 214 12.76 -3.14 -19.54
C ALA A 214 11.71 -2.26 -20.23
N GLY A 215 12.03 -0.99 -20.45
CA GLY A 215 11.17 -0.04 -21.16
C GLY A 215 10.86 -0.50 -22.58
N GLY A 216 11.85 -1.09 -23.29
CA GLY A 216 11.68 -1.64 -24.62
C GLY A 216 10.68 -2.78 -24.67
N PHE A 217 10.77 -3.77 -23.78
CA PHE A 217 9.80 -4.87 -23.71
C PHE A 217 8.42 -4.39 -23.29
N LEU A 218 8.32 -3.47 -22.31
CA LEU A 218 7.04 -2.90 -21.88
C LEU A 218 6.37 -2.10 -23.00
N LEU A 219 7.14 -1.25 -23.70
CA LEU A 219 6.63 -0.48 -24.83
C LEU A 219 6.16 -1.39 -25.97
N TRP A 220 7.01 -2.36 -26.35
CA TRP A 220 6.65 -3.34 -27.37
C TRP A 220 5.35 -4.07 -27.03
N SER A 221 5.21 -4.54 -25.80
CA SER A 221 4.02 -5.24 -25.36
C SER A 221 2.79 -4.34 -25.32
N ALA A 222 2.91 -3.09 -24.85
CA ALA A 222 1.80 -2.15 -24.82
C ALA A 222 1.31 -1.77 -26.22
N VAL A 223 2.24 -1.54 -27.17
CA VAL A 223 1.91 -1.29 -28.58
C VAL A 223 1.26 -2.51 -29.21
N SER A 224 1.80 -3.71 -28.95
CA SER A 224 1.22 -4.96 -29.48
C SER A 224 -0.19 -5.20 -28.94
N TYR A 225 -0.42 -4.95 -27.66
CA TYR A 225 -1.77 -5.05 -27.05
C TYR A 225 -2.75 -4.10 -27.71
N TYR A 226 -2.34 -2.85 -27.92
CA TYR A 226 -3.18 -1.83 -28.57
C TYR A 226 -3.51 -2.21 -30.02
N GLN A 227 -2.52 -2.65 -30.80
CA GLN A 227 -2.70 -3.07 -32.19
C GLN A 227 -3.60 -4.31 -32.29
N ILE A 228 -3.34 -5.35 -31.52
CA ILE A 228 -4.14 -6.59 -31.52
C ILE A 228 -5.60 -6.28 -31.17
N SER A 229 -5.85 -5.40 -30.21
CA SER A 229 -7.21 -5.01 -29.84
C SER A 229 -7.95 -4.27 -30.95
N LEU A 230 -7.24 -3.40 -31.69
CA LEU A 230 -7.79 -2.70 -32.84
C LEU A 230 -8.10 -3.67 -34.00
N ASP A 231 -7.16 -4.55 -34.33
CA ASP A 231 -7.29 -5.50 -35.44
C ASP A 231 -8.41 -6.54 -35.17
N ALA A 232 -8.59 -6.92 -33.92
CA ALA A 232 -9.65 -7.83 -33.51
C ALA A 232 -11.04 -7.14 -33.39
N GLY A 233 -11.13 -5.82 -33.57
CA GLY A 233 -12.38 -5.06 -33.44
C GLY A 233 -12.96 -5.09 -32.02
N VAL A 234 -12.13 -5.42 -31.02
CA VAL A 234 -12.55 -5.42 -29.60
C VAL A 234 -12.61 -4.00 -29.08
N ALA A 235 -13.78 -3.57 -28.63
CA ALA A 235 -13.93 -2.27 -27.99
C ALA A 235 -13.18 -2.29 -26.65
N MET A 236 -12.11 -1.50 -26.55
CA MET A 236 -11.40 -1.29 -25.27
C MET A 236 -12.26 -0.39 -24.39
N GLU A 237 -12.50 -0.78 -23.13
CA GLU A 237 -13.26 0.03 -22.20
C GLU A 237 -12.65 1.42 -21.95
N ARG A 238 -11.30 1.48 -21.94
CA ARG A 238 -10.54 2.72 -21.67
C ARG A 238 -9.26 2.78 -22.54
N PRO A 239 -9.39 3.14 -23.80
CA PRO A 239 -8.23 3.22 -24.71
C PRO A 239 -7.21 4.27 -24.28
N GLU A 240 -7.63 5.30 -23.54
CA GLU A 240 -6.77 6.33 -22.96
C GLU A 240 -5.73 5.77 -22.00
N HIS A 241 -6.04 4.69 -21.27
CA HIS A 241 -5.07 4.03 -20.38
C HIS A 241 -3.94 3.39 -21.17
N GLN A 242 -4.27 2.74 -22.31
CA GLN A 242 -3.25 2.10 -23.16
C GLN A 242 -2.33 3.13 -23.80
N LEU A 243 -2.88 4.24 -24.27
CA LEU A 243 -2.08 5.35 -24.79
C LEU A 243 -1.16 5.93 -23.71
N ALA A 244 -1.64 6.08 -22.50
CA ALA A 244 -0.83 6.58 -21.39
C ALA A 244 0.31 5.60 -21.02
N TRP A 245 0.09 4.27 -21.06
CA TRP A 245 1.14 3.27 -20.90
C TRP A 245 2.19 3.39 -22.02
N ILE A 246 1.77 3.50 -23.28
CA ILE A 246 2.69 3.66 -24.43
C ILE A 246 3.53 4.92 -24.26
N VAL A 247 2.93 6.05 -23.86
CA VAL A 247 3.64 7.31 -23.64
C VAL A 247 4.63 7.17 -22.48
N MET A 248 4.23 6.57 -21.37
CA MET A 248 5.10 6.39 -20.20
C MET A 248 6.30 5.49 -20.52
N PHE A 249 6.07 4.32 -21.14
CA PHE A 249 7.15 3.40 -21.48
C PHE A 249 8.03 3.94 -22.60
N GLY A 250 7.44 4.67 -23.56
CA GLY A 250 8.19 5.41 -24.57
C GLY A 250 9.11 6.48 -23.98
N ALA A 251 8.60 7.25 -23.04
CA ALA A 251 9.40 8.23 -22.30
C ALA A 251 10.54 7.56 -21.51
N MET A 252 10.26 6.40 -20.88
CA MET A 252 11.28 5.63 -20.17
C MET A 252 12.38 5.12 -21.10
N VAL A 253 12.03 4.63 -22.31
CA VAL A 253 13.00 4.23 -23.34
C VAL A 253 13.86 5.41 -23.79
N LEU A 254 13.23 6.56 -24.10
CA LEU A 254 13.95 7.77 -24.54
C LEU A 254 14.88 8.29 -23.44
N LEU A 255 14.42 8.33 -22.19
CA LEU A 255 15.20 8.75 -21.05
C LEU A 255 16.40 7.81 -20.81
N SER A 256 16.18 6.50 -20.83
CA SER A 256 17.25 5.50 -20.64
C SER A 256 18.26 5.55 -21.78
N LEU A 257 17.80 5.77 -23.02
CA LEU A 257 18.68 5.97 -24.18
C LEU A 257 19.51 7.25 -24.03
N TRP A 258 18.89 8.35 -23.60
CA TRP A 258 19.62 9.60 -23.31
C TRP A 258 20.68 9.40 -22.22
N GLN A 259 20.37 8.65 -21.18
CA GLN A 259 21.29 8.33 -20.07
C GLN A 259 22.53 7.52 -20.54
N LEU A 260 22.39 6.65 -21.54
CA LEU A 260 23.54 5.93 -22.09
C LEU A 260 24.60 6.87 -22.68
N PHE A 261 24.17 7.96 -23.32
CA PHE A 261 25.08 8.93 -23.93
C PHE A 261 25.48 10.05 -22.97
N ASN A 262 24.63 10.35 -21.98
CA ASN A 262 24.81 11.45 -21.04
C ASN A 262 24.91 10.92 -19.60
N GLN A 263 25.82 9.98 -19.35
CA GLN A 263 26.08 9.51 -18.02
C GLN A 263 26.52 10.68 -17.11
N PRO A 264 26.14 10.68 -15.81
CA PRO A 264 26.58 11.72 -14.88
C PRO A 264 28.11 11.88 -15.00
N LYS A 265 28.56 13.12 -15.29
CA LYS A 265 29.97 13.45 -15.32
C LYS A 265 30.50 13.41 -13.90
N HIS A 266 30.74 12.19 -13.40
CA HIS A 266 31.41 12.03 -12.13
C HIS A 266 32.83 12.53 -12.21
N ALA A 267 33.34 13.00 -11.08
CA ALA A 267 34.73 13.38 -10.93
C ALA A 267 35.66 12.36 -11.60
N PRO A 268 36.76 12.80 -12.17
CA PRO A 268 37.71 11.91 -12.88
C PRO A 268 38.16 10.69 -12.07
N ASP A 269 37.93 10.71 -10.76
CA ASP A 269 38.40 9.71 -9.79
C ASP A 269 37.42 8.53 -9.54
N VAL A 270 36.23 8.48 -10.19
CA VAL A 270 35.31 7.34 -10.00
C VAL A 270 35.83 6.12 -10.75
N PRO A 271 36.17 5.01 -10.06
CA PRO A 271 36.74 3.83 -10.69
C PRO A 271 35.78 3.20 -11.70
N LEU A 272 36.33 2.58 -12.73
CA LEU A 272 35.52 1.89 -13.78
C LEU A 272 34.65 0.78 -13.20
N GLY A 273 35.14 0.09 -12.16
CA GLY A 273 34.49 -1.04 -11.52
C GLY A 273 34.61 -2.37 -12.28
N SER A 274 34.08 -3.44 -11.70
CA SER A 274 34.04 -4.76 -12.34
C SER A 274 32.64 -5.02 -12.94
N TRP A 275 32.57 -5.79 -14.02
CA TRP A 275 31.30 -6.20 -14.61
C TRP A 275 30.46 -7.08 -13.69
N ALA A 276 31.10 -7.97 -12.92
CA ALA A 276 30.42 -8.83 -11.95
C ALA A 276 29.73 -8.04 -10.83
N ARG A 277 30.31 -6.89 -10.41
CA ARG A 277 29.63 -5.98 -9.49
C ARG A 277 28.54 -5.19 -10.19
N ALA A 278 28.82 -4.68 -11.37
CA ALA A 278 27.89 -3.85 -12.12
C ALA A 278 26.60 -4.60 -12.46
N SER A 279 26.66 -5.91 -12.79
CA SER A 279 25.46 -6.72 -13.01
C SER A 279 24.54 -6.80 -11.78
N GLN A 280 25.10 -6.72 -10.57
CA GLN A 280 24.32 -6.71 -9.33
C GLN A 280 23.68 -5.33 -9.04
N SER A 281 24.11 -4.26 -9.70
CA SER A 281 23.48 -2.94 -9.59
C SER A 281 22.27 -2.77 -10.53
N ALA A 282 22.02 -3.75 -11.41
CA ALA A 282 20.86 -3.75 -12.27
C ALA A 282 19.55 -3.66 -11.46
N PRO A 283 18.57 -2.82 -11.85
CA PRO A 283 17.29 -2.72 -11.19
C PRO A 283 16.56 -4.05 -11.14
N LEU A 284 16.10 -4.46 -9.95
CA LEU A 284 15.32 -5.70 -9.79
C LEU A 284 14.07 -5.71 -10.68
N ALA A 285 13.30 -4.63 -10.64
CA ALA A 285 12.13 -4.48 -11.51
C ALA A 285 12.50 -4.55 -12.99
N GLY A 286 13.62 -3.94 -13.39
CA GLY A 286 14.12 -4.01 -14.76
C GLY A 286 14.45 -5.44 -15.20
N ASN A 287 15.10 -6.22 -14.34
CA ASN A 287 15.37 -7.63 -14.59
C ASN A 287 14.07 -8.45 -14.70
N MET A 288 13.07 -8.17 -13.86
CA MET A 288 11.74 -8.80 -13.92
C MET A 288 11.04 -8.51 -15.25
N ALA A 289 11.10 -7.25 -15.73
CA ALA A 289 10.54 -6.86 -17.03
C ALA A 289 11.21 -7.59 -18.19
N ILE A 290 12.54 -7.66 -18.20
CA ILE A 290 13.30 -8.35 -19.24
C ILE A 290 13.00 -9.85 -19.21
N PHE A 291 13.02 -10.47 -18.04
CA PHE A 291 12.70 -11.89 -17.87
C PHE A 291 11.30 -12.22 -18.40
N ALA A 292 10.28 -11.47 -17.93
CA ALA A 292 8.90 -11.68 -18.36
C ALA A 292 8.72 -11.35 -19.85
N GLY A 293 9.38 -10.30 -20.35
CA GLY A 293 9.34 -9.92 -21.77
C GLY A 293 9.91 -11.00 -22.67
N ILE A 294 11.05 -11.59 -22.33
CA ILE A 294 11.65 -12.72 -23.05
C ILE A 294 10.71 -13.93 -23.02
N TYR A 295 10.15 -14.28 -21.86
CA TYR A 295 9.21 -15.39 -21.74
C TYR A 295 8.00 -15.23 -22.66
N PHE A 296 7.33 -14.08 -22.61
CA PHE A 296 6.15 -13.82 -23.44
C PHE A 296 6.49 -13.76 -24.94
N ALA A 297 7.67 -13.23 -25.30
CA ALA A 297 8.14 -13.22 -26.67
C ALA A 297 8.36 -14.66 -27.20
N LEU A 298 9.03 -15.52 -26.40
CA LEU A 298 9.28 -16.93 -26.80
C LEU A 298 7.99 -17.76 -26.88
N LYS A 299 6.97 -17.42 -26.08
CA LYS A 299 5.67 -18.08 -26.11
C LYS A 299 4.72 -17.53 -27.17
N GLY A 300 5.13 -16.52 -27.94
CA GLY A 300 4.29 -15.89 -28.98
C GLY A 300 3.14 -15.05 -28.42
N HIS A 301 3.28 -14.52 -27.18
CA HIS A 301 2.30 -13.66 -26.52
C HIS A 301 2.82 -12.22 -26.39
N PRO A 302 2.89 -11.44 -27.49
CA PRO A 302 3.50 -10.09 -27.46
C PRO A 302 2.80 -9.11 -26.52
N SER A 303 1.50 -9.27 -26.28
CA SER A 303 0.69 -8.46 -25.35
C SER A 303 0.80 -8.88 -23.88
N GLY A 304 1.53 -9.95 -23.57
CA GLY A 304 1.50 -10.57 -22.23
C GLY A 304 1.89 -9.61 -21.11
N LEU A 305 2.99 -8.87 -21.24
CA LEU A 305 3.39 -7.88 -20.23
C LEU A 305 2.31 -6.81 -20.02
N ALA A 306 1.75 -6.27 -21.10
CA ALA A 306 0.75 -5.21 -21.03
C ALA A 306 -0.53 -5.67 -20.32
N ILE A 307 -0.96 -6.91 -20.56
CA ILE A 307 -2.13 -7.49 -19.89
C ILE A 307 -1.92 -7.51 -18.38
N TYR A 308 -0.83 -8.10 -17.91
CA TYR A 308 -0.59 -8.24 -16.46
C TYR A 308 -0.26 -6.92 -15.77
N VAL A 309 0.41 -6.00 -16.43
CA VAL A 309 0.64 -4.64 -15.92
C VAL A 309 -0.68 -3.88 -15.79
N ASN A 310 -1.63 -4.10 -16.69
CA ASN A 310 -2.93 -3.44 -16.68
C ASN A 310 -3.84 -3.90 -15.52
N THR A 311 -3.63 -5.10 -14.95
CA THR A 311 -4.41 -5.58 -13.79
C THR A 311 -4.31 -4.64 -12.58
N LEU A 312 -3.20 -3.89 -12.47
CA LEU A 312 -3.05 -2.88 -11.41
C LEU A 312 -4.09 -1.75 -11.51
N MET A 313 -4.64 -1.52 -12.71
CA MET A 313 -5.69 -0.51 -12.94
C MET A 313 -7.09 -0.97 -12.47
N GLU A 314 -7.27 -2.24 -12.15
CA GLU A 314 -8.52 -2.77 -11.60
C GLU A 314 -8.71 -2.39 -10.13
N VAL A 315 -7.60 -2.20 -9.42
CA VAL A 315 -7.59 -1.83 -7.98
C VAL A 315 -6.77 -0.56 -7.70
N PRO A 316 -7.04 0.55 -8.38
CA PRO A 316 -6.18 1.75 -8.34
C PRO A 316 -6.12 2.40 -6.95
N ALA A 317 -7.07 2.10 -6.08
CA ALA A 317 -7.09 2.64 -4.72
C ALA A 317 -5.91 2.17 -3.88
N LEU A 318 -5.49 0.90 -4.01
CA LEU A 318 -4.42 0.32 -3.19
C LEU A 318 -3.05 0.98 -3.44
N PRO A 319 -2.56 1.11 -4.70
CA PRO A 319 -1.31 1.80 -4.96
C PRO A 319 -1.36 3.31 -4.61
N LEU A 320 -2.52 3.97 -4.78
CA LEU A 320 -2.69 5.37 -4.38
C LEU A 320 -2.61 5.53 -2.85
N GLN A 321 -3.21 4.62 -2.09
CA GLN A 321 -3.09 4.59 -0.63
C GLN A 321 -1.65 4.33 -0.20
N LEU A 322 -0.94 3.41 -0.84
CA LEU A 322 0.48 3.17 -0.59
C LEU A 322 1.32 4.42 -0.83
N ALA A 323 1.04 5.18 -1.90
CA ALA A 323 1.73 6.44 -2.18
C ALA A 323 1.54 7.45 -1.03
N LEU A 324 0.33 7.58 -0.50
CA LEU A 324 0.04 8.43 0.66
C LEU A 324 0.76 7.95 1.92
N PHE A 325 0.85 6.64 2.15
CA PHE A 325 1.57 6.09 3.29
C PHE A 325 3.08 6.34 3.21
N ILE A 326 3.71 6.11 2.04
CA ILE A 326 5.14 6.40 1.84
C ILE A 326 5.40 7.89 2.07
N TRP A 327 4.55 8.76 1.53
CA TRP A 327 4.66 10.20 1.76
C TRP A 327 4.52 10.56 3.24
N GLY A 328 3.54 9.98 3.93
CA GLY A 328 3.37 10.11 5.38
C GLY A 328 4.61 9.66 6.17
N GLY A 329 5.25 8.56 5.75
CA GLY A 329 6.51 8.08 6.31
C GLY A 329 7.68 9.06 6.12
N MET A 330 7.80 9.69 4.95
CA MET A 330 8.83 10.71 4.69
C MET A 330 8.55 12.01 5.45
N LEU A 331 7.29 12.40 5.61
CA LEU A 331 6.89 13.50 6.49
C LEU A 331 7.24 13.20 7.95
N PHE A 332 6.98 11.95 8.41
CA PHE A 332 7.36 11.50 9.76
C PHE A 332 8.87 11.62 10.00
N LYS A 333 9.70 11.26 9.01
CA LYS A 333 11.16 11.44 9.04
C LYS A 333 11.58 12.91 9.26
N GLN A 334 10.84 13.87 8.67
CA GLN A 334 11.09 15.29 8.85
C GLN A 334 10.61 15.86 10.19
N SER A 335 9.75 15.13 10.91
CA SER A 335 9.31 15.46 12.27
C SER A 335 10.35 15.04 13.32
N ARG A 336 10.25 15.59 14.54
CA ARG A 336 11.08 15.19 15.69
C ARG A 336 10.47 14.05 16.52
N MET A 337 9.37 13.45 16.06
CA MET A 337 8.63 12.48 16.87
C MET A 337 9.48 11.29 17.30
N VAL A 338 10.34 10.77 16.41
CA VAL A 338 11.23 9.63 16.74
C VAL A 338 12.23 10.03 17.83
N ASP A 339 12.85 11.21 17.71
CA ASP A 339 13.80 11.68 18.73
C ASP A 339 13.12 11.89 20.09
N LEU A 340 11.92 12.46 20.08
CA LEU A 340 11.12 12.68 21.30
C LEU A 340 10.73 11.34 21.94
N PHE A 341 10.34 10.35 21.15
CA PHE A 341 10.07 9.00 21.63
C PHE A 341 11.32 8.36 22.23
N MET A 342 12.46 8.43 21.53
CA MET A 342 13.73 7.90 22.03
C MET A 342 14.17 8.58 23.33
N ASN A 343 13.89 9.88 23.51
CA ASN A 343 14.18 10.61 24.74
C ASN A 343 13.40 10.09 25.97
N LEU A 344 12.24 9.43 25.76
CA LEU A 344 11.52 8.75 26.84
C LEU A 344 12.26 7.47 27.31
N LEU A 345 12.96 6.80 26.40
CA LEU A 345 13.64 5.53 26.69
C LEU A 345 15.06 5.71 27.22
N ARG A 346 15.79 6.75 26.80
CA ARG A 346 17.19 6.98 27.19
C ARG A 346 17.46 7.05 28.70
N PRO A 347 16.63 7.67 29.54
CA PRO A 347 16.85 7.73 30.98
C PRO A 347 16.94 6.36 31.66
N TRP A 348 16.33 5.34 31.10
CA TRP A 348 16.29 4.00 31.65
C TRP A 348 17.60 3.23 31.45
N LYS A 349 18.49 3.70 30.57
CA LYS A 349 19.79 3.08 30.28
C LYS A 349 19.66 1.58 29.98
N PHE A 350 18.67 1.24 29.13
CA PHE A 350 18.43 -0.16 28.74
C PHE A 350 19.65 -0.77 28.05
N SER A 351 19.79 -2.10 28.18
CA SER A 351 20.75 -2.85 27.36
C SER A 351 20.39 -2.72 25.86
N PRO A 352 21.35 -2.90 24.95
CA PRO A 352 21.09 -2.86 23.50
C PRO A 352 19.91 -3.75 23.09
N GLU A 353 19.81 -4.95 23.66
CA GLU A 353 18.77 -5.94 23.37
C GLU A 353 17.38 -5.44 23.82
N MET A 354 17.31 -4.93 25.06
CA MET A 354 16.04 -4.42 25.62
C MET A 354 15.59 -3.14 24.91
N LEU A 355 16.53 -2.22 24.63
CA LEU A 355 16.21 -1.02 23.85
C LEU A 355 15.70 -1.40 22.45
N THR A 356 16.37 -2.33 21.79
CA THR A 356 15.96 -2.82 20.46
C THR A 356 14.54 -3.38 20.50
N TYR A 357 14.23 -4.22 21.49
CA TYR A 357 12.90 -4.78 21.64
C TYR A 357 11.82 -3.68 21.79
N LEU A 358 12.03 -2.71 22.68
CA LEU A 358 11.10 -1.60 22.87
C LEU A 358 10.96 -0.71 21.62
N VAL A 359 12.06 -0.48 20.92
CA VAL A 359 12.06 0.27 19.65
C VAL A 359 11.29 -0.48 18.58
N LEU A 360 11.46 -1.79 18.47
CA LEU A 360 10.72 -2.62 17.50
C LEU A 360 9.22 -2.68 17.82
N LEU A 361 8.85 -2.77 19.10
CA LEU A 361 7.43 -2.65 19.51
C LEU A 361 6.84 -1.28 19.13
N GLY A 362 7.59 -0.21 19.38
CA GLY A 362 7.18 1.14 18.97
C GLY A 362 7.12 1.29 17.44
N ALA A 363 8.05 0.70 16.72
CA ALA A 363 8.13 0.70 15.26
C ALA A 363 6.97 -0.08 14.60
N ALA A 364 6.41 -1.06 15.29
CA ALA A 364 5.28 -1.83 14.78
C ALA A 364 4.03 -0.98 14.51
N ILE A 365 3.81 0.10 15.28
CA ILE A 365 2.66 1.00 15.10
C ILE A 365 2.73 1.73 13.73
N PRO A 366 3.78 2.52 13.42
CA PRO A 366 3.86 3.16 12.11
C PRO A 366 4.02 2.15 10.96
N THR A 367 4.62 0.98 11.19
CA THR A 367 4.68 -0.09 10.19
C THR A 367 3.30 -0.64 9.87
N ALA A 368 2.45 -0.84 10.88
CA ALA A 368 1.06 -1.23 10.68
C ALA A 368 0.31 -0.22 9.80
N TYR A 369 0.54 1.08 9.99
CA TYR A 369 -0.09 2.12 9.16
C TYR A 369 0.41 2.12 7.73
N THR A 370 1.70 1.87 7.49
CA THR A 370 2.25 1.84 6.12
C THR A 370 1.86 0.55 5.39
N GLY A 371 1.58 -0.53 6.12
CA GLY A 371 1.29 -1.85 5.55
C GLY A 371 2.44 -2.46 4.75
N GLY A 372 3.56 -1.75 4.62
CA GLY A 372 4.73 -2.20 3.86
C GLY A 372 6.00 -2.13 4.73
N SER A 373 6.65 -3.27 4.93
CA SER A 373 7.85 -3.39 5.75
C SER A 373 8.97 -2.46 5.29
N GLY A 374 9.18 -2.36 3.98
CA GLY A 374 10.22 -1.52 3.38
C GLY A 374 10.02 -0.02 3.60
N ALA A 375 8.78 0.47 3.60
CA ALA A 375 8.49 1.88 3.77
C ALA A 375 8.95 2.42 5.14
N PHE A 376 8.73 1.65 6.20
CA PHE A 376 9.17 2.04 7.55
C PHE A 376 10.69 1.94 7.72
N VAL A 377 11.32 0.90 7.18
CA VAL A 377 12.80 0.78 7.18
C VAL A 377 13.43 2.02 6.54
N MET A 378 12.88 2.51 5.43
CA MET A 378 13.36 3.74 4.78
C MET A 378 13.14 4.99 5.63
N ALA A 379 12.01 5.09 6.33
CA ALA A 379 11.67 6.28 7.12
C ALA A 379 12.48 6.39 8.42
N ALA A 380 12.67 5.31 9.15
CA ALA A 380 13.22 5.32 10.51
C ALA A 380 14.49 4.48 10.70
N GLY A 381 14.88 3.66 9.73
CA GLY A 381 15.95 2.68 9.88
C GLY A 381 17.30 3.26 10.28
N ALA A 382 17.68 4.42 9.73
CA ALA A 382 18.93 5.08 10.12
C ALA A 382 18.95 5.48 11.60
N ILE A 383 17.82 5.98 12.11
CA ILE A 383 17.71 6.39 13.53
C ILE A 383 17.83 5.16 14.42
N ILE A 384 17.10 4.08 14.09
CA ILE A 384 17.14 2.82 14.84
C ILE A 384 18.57 2.29 14.93
N TYR A 385 19.27 2.25 13.80
CA TYR A 385 20.66 1.83 13.76
C TYR A 385 21.55 2.63 14.73
N HIS A 386 21.51 3.96 14.64
CA HIS A 386 22.36 4.84 15.43
C HIS A 386 22.03 4.78 16.93
N GLU A 387 20.75 4.65 17.30
CA GLU A 387 20.35 4.55 18.71
C GLU A 387 20.83 3.23 19.34
N ILE A 388 20.72 2.11 18.62
CA ILE A 388 21.24 0.82 19.11
C ILE A 388 22.77 0.84 19.24
N ARG A 389 23.45 1.49 18.30
CA ARG A 389 24.90 1.68 18.38
C ARG A 389 25.31 2.56 19.57
N ALA A 390 24.55 3.61 19.84
CA ALA A 390 24.83 4.54 20.94
C ALA A 390 24.78 3.88 22.33
N VAL A 391 23.94 2.85 22.51
CA VAL A 391 23.87 2.08 23.76
C VAL A 391 24.87 0.90 23.80
N GLY A 392 25.75 0.77 22.80
CA GLY A 392 26.82 -0.22 22.75
C GLY A 392 26.47 -1.53 22.01
N GLY A 393 25.37 -1.54 21.25
CA GLY A 393 25.04 -2.67 20.36
C GLY A 393 26.07 -2.84 19.24
N SER A 394 26.33 -4.08 18.77
CA SER A 394 27.20 -4.34 17.64
C SER A 394 26.62 -3.78 16.34
N GLY A 395 27.46 -3.46 15.34
CA GLY A 395 27.00 -2.99 14.02
C GLY A 395 26.09 -4.01 13.33
N GLN A 396 26.40 -5.31 13.43
CA GLN A 396 25.58 -6.37 12.83
C GLN A 396 24.21 -6.50 13.50
N PHE A 397 24.14 -6.40 14.82
CA PHE A 397 22.87 -6.42 15.57
C PHE A 397 21.99 -5.20 15.25
N ALA A 398 22.60 -4.02 15.19
CA ALA A 398 21.88 -2.81 14.84
C ALA A 398 21.32 -2.89 13.40
N LEU A 399 22.04 -3.49 12.44
CA LEU A 399 21.55 -3.75 11.09
C LEU A 399 20.44 -4.80 11.07
N ALA A 400 20.57 -5.88 11.86
CA ALA A 400 19.50 -6.88 12.02
C ALA A 400 18.19 -6.24 12.51
N ALA A 401 18.27 -5.43 13.55
CA ALA A 401 17.14 -4.72 14.11
C ALA A 401 16.53 -3.72 13.13
N THR A 402 17.37 -3.01 12.38
CA THR A 402 16.90 -2.06 11.34
C THR A 402 16.12 -2.77 10.24
N ALA A 403 16.62 -3.89 9.72
CA ALA A 403 15.89 -4.67 8.72
C ALA A 403 14.59 -5.27 9.26
N MET A 404 14.59 -5.71 10.53
CA MET A 404 13.45 -6.31 11.21
C MET A 404 12.36 -5.29 11.58
N SER A 405 12.72 -4.00 11.71
CA SER A 405 11.81 -2.96 12.20
C SER A 405 10.57 -2.75 11.33
N GLY A 406 10.65 -3.11 10.05
CA GLY A 406 9.52 -3.08 9.14
C GLY A 406 8.66 -4.34 9.13
N SER A 407 9.17 -5.48 9.60
CA SER A 407 8.50 -6.78 9.41
C SER A 407 7.46 -7.12 10.48
N LEU A 408 7.64 -6.67 11.72
CA LEU A 408 6.79 -7.09 12.83
C LEU A 408 5.37 -6.50 12.77
N GLY A 409 5.23 -5.26 12.29
CA GLY A 409 3.98 -4.52 12.34
C GLY A 409 3.01 -4.79 11.18
N VAL A 410 3.45 -5.46 10.12
CA VAL A 410 2.69 -5.65 8.87
C VAL A 410 1.37 -6.40 9.09
N VAL A 411 1.31 -7.26 10.08
CA VAL A 411 0.12 -8.06 10.44
C VAL A 411 -0.87 -7.32 11.34
N LEU A 412 -0.50 -6.11 11.83
CA LEU A 412 -1.32 -5.34 12.75
C LEU A 412 -2.28 -4.39 12.01
N ARG A 413 -3.41 -4.06 12.66
CA ARG A 413 -4.34 -3.04 12.16
C ARG A 413 -3.67 -1.66 12.14
N PRO A 414 -3.80 -0.89 11.05
CA PRO A 414 -4.62 -1.06 9.84
C PRO A 414 -3.83 -1.43 8.57
N SER A 415 -3.08 -2.53 8.57
CA SER A 415 -2.19 -2.92 7.49
C SER A 415 -2.84 -2.92 6.09
N LEU A 416 -2.19 -2.24 5.15
CA LEU A 416 -2.62 -2.20 3.75
C LEU A 416 -2.57 -3.59 3.07
N LEU A 417 -1.62 -4.45 3.46
CA LEU A 417 -1.53 -5.81 2.90
C LEU A 417 -2.74 -6.66 3.30
N VAL A 418 -3.20 -6.56 4.54
CA VAL A 418 -4.42 -7.23 4.99
C VAL A 418 -5.64 -6.71 4.21
N VAL A 419 -5.73 -5.40 4.01
CA VAL A 419 -6.80 -4.80 3.19
C VAL A 419 -6.75 -5.31 1.75
N ALA A 420 -5.56 -5.43 1.16
CA ALA A 420 -5.38 -5.95 -0.18
C ALA A 420 -5.82 -7.43 -0.29
N ILE A 421 -5.48 -8.27 0.69
CA ILE A 421 -5.93 -9.66 0.73
C ILE A 421 -7.47 -9.72 0.71
N VAL A 422 -8.12 -9.01 1.61
CA VAL A 422 -9.60 -9.01 1.72
C VAL A 422 -10.27 -8.42 0.48
N ALA A 423 -9.63 -7.47 -0.19
CA ALA A 423 -10.17 -6.86 -1.42
C ALA A 423 -10.31 -7.87 -2.57
N VAL A 424 -9.43 -8.89 -2.61
CA VAL A 424 -9.42 -9.89 -3.69
C VAL A 424 -9.87 -11.29 -3.24
N ASN A 425 -10.11 -11.50 -1.93
CA ASN A 425 -10.58 -12.78 -1.37
C ASN A 425 -11.80 -12.55 -0.49
N LYS A 426 -12.88 -13.25 -0.81
CA LYS A 426 -14.16 -13.14 -0.11
C LYS A 426 -14.28 -14.12 1.07
N GLU A 427 -13.38 -15.08 1.17
CA GLU A 427 -13.36 -16.14 2.17
C GLU A 427 -12.82 -15.67 3.53
N VAL A 428 -12.23 -14.46 3.58
CA VAL A 428 -11.62 -13.90 4.80
C VAL A 428 -12.06 -12.46 5.02
N THR A 429 -12.12 -12.04 6.28
CA THR A 429 -12.42 -10.67 6.66
C THR A 429 -11.21 -9.97 7.26
N SER A 430 -11.16 -8.64 7.17
CA SER A 430 -10.08 -7.85 7.78
C SER A 430 -10.05 -8.01 9.30
N SER A 431 -11.22 -8.13 9.93
CA SER A 431 -11.34 -8.28 11.39
C SER A 431 -10.68 -9.56 11.88
N GLU A 432 -10.93 -10.67 11.20
CA GLU A 432 -10.33 -11.97 11.52
C GLU A 432 -8.82 -11.96 11.33
N LEU A 433 -8.36 -11.53 10.15
CA LEU A 433 -6.93 -11.47 9.87
C LEU A 433 -6.17 -10.58 10.86
N PHE A 434 -6.73 -9.45 11.28
CA PHE A 434 -6.11 -8.60 12.30
C PHE A 434 -6.15 -9.21 13.70
N HIS A 435 -7.19 -9.98 14.02
CA HIS A 435 -7.25 -10.70 15.30
C HIS A 435 -6.08 -11.69 15.41
N TYR A 436 -5.91 -12.55 14.41
CA TYR A 436 -4.79 -13.49 14.38
C TYR A 436 -3.45 -12.80 14.18
N GLY A 437 -3.41 -11.73 13.40
CA GLY A 437 -2.22 -10.91 13.20
C GLY A 437 -1.64 -10.37 14.50
N LEU A 438 -2.49 -10.01 15.46
CA LEU A 438 -2.03 -9.59 16.81
C LEU A 438 -1.25 -10.70 17.52
N TRP A 439 -1.74 -11.95 17.45
CA TRP A 439 -1.06 -13.10 18.06
C TRP A 439 0.26 -13.42 17.36
N VAL A 440 0.29 -13.33 16.03
CA VAL A 440 1.52 -13.48 15.23
C VAL A 440 2.54 -12.40 15.60
N PHE A 441 2.12 -11.16 15.77
CA PHE A 441 2.99 -10.08 16.23
C PHE A 441 3.56 -10.35 17.62
N LEU A 442 2.73 -10.78 18.58
CA LEU A 442 3.17 -11.12 19.92
C LEU A 442 4.14 -12.30 19.91
N LEU A 443 3.87 -13.33 19.11
CA LEU A 443 4.76 -14.48 18.91
C LEU A 443 6.12 -14.04 18.36
N THR A 444 6.14 -13.35 17.23
CA THR A 444 7.38 -12.96 16.54
C THR A 444 8.20 -11.95 17.33
N SER A 445 7.55 -10.99 17.98
CA SER A 445 8.23 -10.04 18.87
C SER A 445 8.84 -10.72 20.10
N THR A 446 8.13 -11.70 20.69
CA THR A 446 8.64 -12.50 21.81
C THR A 446 9.81 -13.38 21.38
N LEU A 447 9.72 -14.05 20.22
CA LEU A 447 10.84 -14.83 19.66
C LEU A 447 12.05 -13.95 19.40
N PHE A 448 11.86 -12.75 18.84
CA PHE A 448 12.95 -11.80 18.65
C PHE A 448 13.59 -11.40 19.99
N PHE A 449 12.77 -11.11 21.00
CA PHE A 449 13.27 -10.77 22.33
C PHE A 449 14.10 -11.91 22.93
N ILE A 450 13.58 -13.15 22.92
CA ILE A 450 14.28 -14.34 23.42
C ILE A 450 15.60 -14.53 22.66
N ALA A 451 15.58 -14.53 21.33
CA ALA A 451 16.78 -14.71 20.51
C ALA A 451 17.82 -13.60 20.77
N SER A 452 17.37 -12.35 20.94
CA SER A 452 18.26 -11.24 21.29
C SER A 452 18.90 -11.40 22.67
N GLN A 453 18.17 -11.93 23.66
CA GLN A 453 18.71 -12.18 24.99
C GLN A 453 19.72 -13.34 24.99
N MET A 454 19.49 -14.41 24.20
CA MET A 454 20.41 -15.53 24.06
C MET A 454 21.78 -15.10 23.49
N ARG A 455 21.80 -14.05 22.65
CA ARG A 455 23.05 -13.52 22.07
C ARG A 455 23.84 -12.61 23.00
N ARG A 456 23.28 -12.23 24.13
CA ARG A 456 23.82 -11.20 25.03
C ARG A 456 25.24 -11.48 25.46
N GLU A 457 26.16 -10.50 25.30
CA GLU A 457 27.57 -10.63 25.67
C GLU A 457 27.84 -10.25 27.13
N LYS A 458 27.12 -9.22 27.60
CA LYS A 458 27.32 -8.71 28.97
C LYS A 458 26.14 -9.11 29.87
N HIS A 459 26.40 -9.90 30.89
CA HIS A 459 25.37 -10.36 31.82
C HIS A 459 24.93 -9.30 32.85
N THR A 460 25.66 -8.19 32.97
CA THR A 460 25.30 -7.10 33.89
C THR A 460 24.22 -6.22 33.30
N ILE A 461 23.05 -6.18 33.94
CA ILE A 461 21.96 -5.28 33.59
C ILE A 461 22.15 -3.98 34.37
N ASN A 462 22.67 -2.95 33.72
CA ASN A 462 22.79 -1.61 34.30
C ASN A 462 21.57 -0.74 33.94
N VAL A 463 20.36 -1.28 34.14
CA VAL A 463 19.14 -0.48 34.01
C VAL A 463 19.09 0.51 35.16
N ALA A 464 18.84 1.79 34.86
CA ALA A 464 18.69 2.80 35.90
C ALA A 464 17.49 2.46 36.80
N SER A 465 17.63 2.77 38.08
CA SER A 465 16.52 2.54 39.01
C SER A 465 15.27 3.36 38.61
N PRO A 466 14.04 2.84 38.83
CA PRO A 466 12.83 3.60 38.54
C PRO A 466 12.79 4.97 39.22
N LYS A 467 13.40 5.08 40.41
CA LYS A 467 13.48 6.35 41.16
C LYS A 467 14.33 7.41 40.42
N GLU A 468 15.33 7.00 39.66
CA GLU A 468 16.20 7.89 38.90
C GLU A 468 15.64 8.14 37.48
N ALA A 469 15.17 7.07 36.82
CA ALA A 469 14.75 7.11 35.43
C ALA A 469 13.40 7.83 35.23
N LEU A 470 12.40 7.55 36.12
CA LEU A 470 11.06 8.05 35.97
C LEU A 470 10.95 9.60 35.98
N PRO A 471 11.60 10.32 36.93
CA PRO A 471 11.55 11.79 36.92
C PRO A 471 12.19 12.39 35.67
N LEU A 472 13.27 11.77 35.13
CA LEU A 472 13.92 12.23 33.91
C LEU A 472 13.06 11.94 32.67
N MET A 473 12.40 10.78 32.64
CA MET A 473 11.44 10.44 31.58
C MET A 473 10.24 11.39 31.58
N LEU A 474 9.65 11.68 32.75
CA LEU A 474 8.52 12.60 32.86
C LEU A 474 8.85 14.01 32.37
N ARG A 475 10.10 14.46 32.54
CA ARG A 475 10.59 15.74 31.98
C ARG A 475 10.65 15.76 30.44
N GLN A 476 10.61 14.59 29.78
CA GLN A 476 10.60 14.49 28.33
C GLN A 476 9.18 14.46 27.72
N ILE A 477 8.14 14.35 28.56
CA ILE A 477 6.73 14.34 28.11
C ILE A 477 6.27 15.72 27.58
N PRO A 478 6.57 16.87 28.24
CA PRO A 478 6.08 18.16 27.78
C PRO A 478 6.42 18.51 26.31
N PRO A 479 7.62 18.24 25.77
CA PRO A 479 7.89 18.42 24.35
C PRO A 479 7.04 17.56 23.41
N LEU A 480 6.50 16.44 23.89
CA LEU A 480 5.66 15.52 23.11
C LEU A 480 4.18 15.95 23.10
N LEU A 481 3.72 16.67 24.13
CA LEU A 481 2.31 17.07 24.29
C LEU A 481 1.72 17.81 23.09
N PRO A 482 2.41 18.76 22.44
CA PRO A 482 1.87 19.43 21.27
C PRO A 482 1.62 18.46 20.09
N HIS A 483 2.48 17.46 19.91
CA HIS A 483 2.33 16.45 18.87
C HIS A 483 1.12 15.54 19.17
N ILE A 484 0.98 15.12 20.43
CA ILE A 484 -0.20 14.37 20.90
C ILE A 484 -1.47 15.19 20.72
N ALA A 485 -1.43 16.49 21.02
CA ALA A 485 -2.58 17.38 20.87
C ALA A 485 -3.01 17.51 19.39
N VAL A 486 -2.06 17.60 18.44
CA VAL A 486 -2.35 17.61 17.01
C VAL A 486 -3.02 16.30 16.59
N VAL A 487 -2.45 15.15 16.98
CA VAL A 487 -3.04 13.83 16.69
C VAL A 487 -4.46 13.73 17.26
N ALA A 488 -4.64 14.09 18.53
CA ALA A 488 -5.95 14.05 19.19
C ALA A 488 -6.95 14.99 18.51
N ALA A 489 -6.56 16.20 18.15
CA ALA A 489 -7.41 17.16 17.47
C ALA A 489 -7.88 16.65 16.10
N VAL A 490 -6.98 16.06 15.31
CA VAL A 490 -7.35 15.49 14.00
C VAL A 490 -8.27 14.29 14.18
N ILE A 491 -7.94 13.36 15.06
CA ILE A 491 -8.80 12.19 15.34
C ILE A 491 -10.17 12.64 15.82
N LEU A 492 -10.24 13.62 16.73
CA LEU A 492 -11.50 14.18 17.22
C LEU A 492 -12.31 14.83 16.09
N PHE A 493 -11.67 15.58 15.20
CA PHE A 493 -12.32 16.17 14.03
C PHE A 493 -12.94 15.08 13.12
N TYR A 494 -12.20 14.03 12.83
CA TYR A 494 -12.72 12.93 11.99
C TYR A 494 -13.81 12.14 12.72
N THR A 495 -13.65 11.82 14.00
CA THR A 495 -14.63 11.00 14.75
C THR A 495 -15.90 11.76 15.09
N VAL A 496 -15.81 13.00 15.54
CA VAL A 496 -16.97 13.80 15.96
C VAL A 496 -17.53 14.58 14.77
N GLY A 497 -16.71 15.26 14.02
CA GLY A 497 -17.11 16.08 12.86
C GLY A 497 -17.60 15.26 11.69
N LEU A 498 -16.78 14.32 11.23
CA LEU A 498 -17.10 13.50 10.07
C LEU A 498 -17.77 12.16 10.42
N LYS A 499 -17.94 11.84 11.71
CA LYS A 499 -18.46 10.55 12.20
C LYS A 499 -17.72 9.34 11.64
N THR A 500 -16.44 9.51 11.37
CA THR A 500 -15.57 8.51 10.77
C THR A 500 -14.43 8.18 11.72
N GLY A 501 -14.36 6.93 12.18
CA GLY A 501 -13.27 6.46 13.03
C GLY A 501 -11.98 6.19 12.23
N LEU A 502 -10.86 6.14 12.95
CA LEU A 502 -9.60 5.69 12.39
C LEU A 502 -9.62 4.15 12.28
N ASN A 503 -9.69 3.65 11.06
CA ASN A 503 -9.67 2.23 10.74
C ASN A 503 -8.81 1.97 9.49
N GLU A 504 -8.74 0.73 9.04
CA GLU A 504 -7.94 0.31 7.90
C GLU A 504 -8.27 1.04 6.58
N ASN A 505 -9.53 1.42 6.38
CA ASN A 505 -9.97 2.10 5.16
C ASN A 505 -9.72 3.61 5.21
N THR A 506 -9.74 4.21 6.39
CA THR A 506 -9.62 5.66 6.60
C THR A 506 -8.20 6.10 6.95
N ALA A 507 -7.38 5.19 7.49
CA ALA A 507 -5.99 5.46 7.86
C ALA A 507 -5.14 6.04 6.72
N PRO A 508 -5.23 5.53 5.45
CA PRO A 508 -4.47 6.08 4.33
C PRO A 508 -4.73 7.57 4.08
N THR A 509 -5.93 8.04 4.43
CA THR A 509 -6.33 9.44 4.26
C THR A 509 -6.00 10.28 5.49
N ILE A 510 -6.27 9.76 6.69
CA ILE A 510 -6.15 10.52 7.94
C ILE A 510 -4.67 10.70 8.33
N MET A 511 -3.83 9.68 8.15
CA MET A 511 -2.43 9.72 8.59
C MET A 511 -1.57 10.77 7.86
N PRO A 512 -1.64 10.95 6.53
CA PRO A 512 -0.92 12.03 5.87
C PRO A 512 -1.35 13.42 6.37
N VAL A 513 -2.64 13.62 6.67
CA VAL A 513 -3.13 14.88 7.27
C VAL A 513 -2.50 15.09 8.64
N ILE A 514 -2.49 14.05 9.49
CA ILE A 514 -1.82 14.10 10.80
C ILE A 514 -0.34 14.47 10.62
N MET A 515 0.37 13.81 9.70
CA MET A 515 1.80 14.04 9.50
C MET A 515 2.10 15.43 8.96
N LEU A 516 1.30 15.96 8.02
CA LEU A 516 1.43 17.34 7.53
C LEU A 516 1.27 18.36 8.66
N LEU A 517 0.24 18.17 9.49
CA LEU A 517 -0.02 19.07 10.63
C LEU A 517 1.04 18.93 11.72
N ILE A 518 1.55 17.73 11.98
CA ILE A 518 2.67 17.50 12.90
C ILE A 518 3.92 18.23 12.40
N VAL A 519 4.29 18.08 11.13
CA VAL A 519 5.46 18.77 10.56
C VAL A 519 5.26 20.28 10.64
N ALA A 520 4.09 20.80 10.29
CA ALA A 520 3.79 22.22 10.39
C ALA A 520 3.91 22.73 11.83
N ALA A 521 3.26 22.06 12.78
CA ALA A 521 3.31 22.42 14.19
C ALA A 521 4.74 22.34 14.75
N ASP A 522 5.48 21.28 14.41
CA ASP A 522 6.87 21.07 14.85
C ASP A 522 7.81 22.20 14.38
N LYS A 523 7.72 22.58 13.09
CA LYS A 523 8.56 23.64 12.54
C LYS A 523 8.18 25.03 13.05
N ILE A 524 6.89 25.30 13.26
CA ILE A 524 6.42 26.56 13.85
C ILE A 524 6.88 26.68 15.31
N MET A 525 6.75 25.59 16.09
CA MET A 525 7.21 25.57 17.50
C MET A 525 8.72 25.73 17.59
N LEU A 526 9.48 25.03 16.74
CA LEU A 526 10.93 25.14 16.71
C LEU A 526 11.37 26.57 16.38
N GLY A 527 10.71 27.23 15.41
CA GLY A 527 10.98 28.64 15.08
C GLY A 527 10.69 29.62 16.22
N ARG A 528 9.83 29.22 17.18
CA ARG A 528 9.53 29.98 18.41
C ARG A 528 10.37 29.55 19.62
N GLY A 529 11.32 28.63 19.46
CA GLY A 529 12.13 28.10 20.57
C GLY A 529 11.38 27.19 21.53
N ILE A 530 10.17 26.74 21.18
CA ILE A 530 9.32 25.89 22.02
C ILE A 530 9.66 24.43 21.77
N GLY A 531 9.75 23.64 22.86
CA GLY A 531 9.91 22.18 22.77
C GLY A 531 11.31 21.73 22.31
N GLN A 532 12.35 22.49 22.61
CA GLN A 532 13.72 22.00 22.41
C GLN A 532 13.97 20.78 23.31
N PRO A 533 14.59 19.72 22.77
CA PRO A 533 14.88 18.54 23.57
C PRO A 533 15.90 18.88 24.67
N ASN A 534 15.60 18.45 25.88
CA ASN A 534 16.49 18.65 27.02
C ASN A 534 17.69 17.68 27.05
N MET A 535 17.81 16.79 26.07
CA MET A 535 18.89 15.81 25.97
C MET A 535 19.55 15.88 24.60
N VAL A 536 20.88 15.73 24.59
CA VAL A 536 21.67 15.63 23.37
C VAL A 536 21.39 14.30 22.70
N THR A 537 20.98 14.35 21.43
CA THR A 537 20.79 13.15 20.63
C THR A 537 22.12 12.62 20.15
N PRO A 538 22.43 11.31 20.23
CA PRO A 538 23.68 10.73 19.73
C PRO A 538 23.83 10.88 18.22
N PHE A 539 22.70 10.95 17.54
CA PHE A 539 22.63 11.16 16.10
C PHE A 539 21.62 12.26 15.78
N VAL A 540 22.08 13.34 15.20
CA VAL A 540 21.22 14.44 14.73
C VAL A 540 20.97 14.22 13.24
N MET A 541 19.75 13.80 12.90
CA MET A 541 19.34 13.75 11.50
C MET A 541 19.23 15.18 10.95
N LYS A 542 19.87 15.45 9.82
CA LYS A 542 19.72 16.74 9.13
C LYS A 542 18.24 16.88 8.68
N ARG A 543 17.55 17.83 9.28
CA ARG A 543 16.15 18.14 8.98
C ARG A 543 16.02 19.62 8.63
N GLU A 544 15.05 19.90 7.78
CA GLU A 544 14.73 21.29 7.46
C GLU A 544 14.08 21.99 8.67
N THR A 545 14.37 23.28 8.82
CA THR A 545 13.88 24.09 9.94
C THR A 545 12.53 24.76 9.66
N LYS A 546 12.18 24.94 8.39
CA LYS A 546 10.95 25.60 7.94
C LYS A 546 9.96 24.58 7.37
N VAL A 547 8.66 24.93 7.40
CA VAL A 547 7.57 24.03 6.97
C VAL A 547 7.68 23.65 5.49
N GLU A 548 7.76 24.67 4.59
CA GLU A 548 7.82 24.42 3.15
C GLU A 548 9.03 23.58 2.74
N PRO A 549 10.27 23.91 3.13
CA PRO A 549 11.41 23.07 2.81
C PRO A 549 11.28 21.63 3.38
N ALA A 550 10.72 21.47 4.57
CA ALA A 550 10.52 20.14 5.16
C ALA A 550 9.55 19.28 4.34
N ILE A 551 8.41 19.84 3.93
CA ILE A 551 7.42 19.13 3.08
C ILE A 551 8.05 18.86 1.70
N ARG A 552 8.77 19.79 1.11
CA ARG A 552 9.43 19.63 -0.19
C ARG A 552 10.49 18.53 -0.17
N VAL A 553 11.36 18.52 0.85
CA VAL A 553 12.37 17.46 1.00
C VAL A 553 11.71 16.10 1.21
N ALA A 554 10.68 16.02 2.08
CA ALA A 554 9.91 14.79 2.26
C ALA A 554 9.30 14.31 0.92
N THR A 555 8.74 15.22 0.11
CA THR A 555 8.16 14.87 -1.18
C THR A 555 9.22 14.42 -2.18
N ASN A 556 10.37 15.09 -2.25
CA ASN A 556 11.47 14.70 -3.13
C ASN A 556 12.04 13.31 -2.79
N GLU A 557 12.19 13.01 -1.50
CA GLU A 557 12.58 11.66 -1.05
C GLU A 557 11.49 10.63 -1.39
N THR A 558 10.22 11.01 -1.25
CA THR A 558 9.09 10.16 -1.63
C THR A 558 9.14 9.78 -3.11
N VAL A 559 9.47 10.71 -3.99
CA VAL A 559 9.49 10.46 -5.45
C VAL A 559 10.42 9.30 -5.81
N GLY A 560 11.66 9.32 -5.34
CA GLY A 560 12.64 8.25 -5.63
C GLY A 560 12.18 6.90 -5.09
N HIS A 561 11.78 6.87 -3.83
CA HIS A 561 11.33 5.63 -3.19
C HIS A 561 10.02 5.10 -3.78
N LEU A 562 9.04 5.99 -3.99
CA LEU A 562 7.75 5.63 -4.56
C LEU A 562 7.90 5.12 -6.01
N GLY A 563 8.74 5.78 -6.83
CA GLY A 563 8.98 5.37 -8.21
C GLY A 563 9.62 4.00 -8.31
N SER A 564 10.63 3.73 -7.50
CA SER A 564 11.27 2.41 -7.43
C SER A 564 10.30 1.33 -6.96
N TYR A 565 9.49 1.64 -5.95
CA TYR A 565 8.54 0.70 -5.35
C TYR A 565 7.36 0.43 -6.29
N MET A 566 6.79 1.46 -6.91
CA MET A 566 5.71 1.32 -7.91
C MET A 566 6.15 0.53 -9.13
N PHE A 567 7.39 0.72 -9.59
CA PHE A 567 7.95 -0.06 -10.68
C PHE A 567 8.11 -1.54 -10.29
N LEU A 568 8.51 -1.81 -9.05
CA LEU A 568 8.62 -3.17 -8.52
C LEU A 568 7.24 -3.86 -8.42
N ILE A 569 6.22 -3.17 -7.89
CA ILE A 569 4.83 -3.66 -7.83
C ILE A 569 4.33 -4.01 -9.24
N LEU A 570 4.50 -3.07 -10.17
CA LEU A 570 4.08 -3.23 -11.56
C LEU A 570 4.67 -4.48 -12.19
N LEU A 571 5.97 -4.71 -12.00
CA LEU A 571 6.68 -5.84 -12.59
C LEU A 571 6.48 -7.15 -11.81
N SER A 572 6.09 -7.08 -10.54
CA SER A 572 5.63 -8.25 -9.80
C SER A 572 4.39 -8.87 -10.43
N GLN A 573 3.45 -8.05 -10.96
CA GLN A 573 2.30 -8.53 -11.73
C GLN A 573 2.75 -9.27 -13.00
N ALA A 574 3.73 -8.73 -13.71
CA ALA A 574 4.25 -9.38 -14.92
C ALA A 574 4.92 -10.74 -14.63
N VAL A 575 5.68 -10.86 -13.53
CA VAL A 575 6.25 -12.14 -13.07
C VAL A 575 5.14 -13.10 -12.63
N GLY A 576 4.12 -12.60 -11.93
CA GLY A 576 2.92 -13.38 -11.62
C GLY A 576 2.28 -13.97 -12.87
N GLY A 577 2.16 -13.18 -13.92
CA GLY A 577 1.68 -13.63 -15.23
C GLY A 577 2.55 -14.71 -15.88
N VAL A 578 3.87 -14.63 -15.74
CA VAL A 578 4.78 -15.70 -16.19
C VAL A 578 4.52 -17.00 -15.43
N ILE A 579 4.40 -16.92 -14.10
CA ILE A 579 4.14 -18.09 -13.25
C ILE A 579 2.79 -18.72 -13.61
N GLU A 580 1.74 -17.93 -13.77
CA GLU A 580 0.42 -18.37 -14.18
C GLU A 580 0.44 -19.06 -15.56
N ARG A 581 1.02 -18.39 -16.59
CA ARG A 581 1.04 -18.89 -17.95
C ARG A 581 2.05 -20.02 -18.21
N SER A 582 3.03 -20.18 -17.33
CA SER A 582 3.95 -21.31 -17.39
C SER A 582 3.35 -22.61 -16.87
N GLU A 583 2.17 -22.51 -16.23
CA GLU A 583 1.50 -23.64 -15.59
C GLU A 583 2.39 -24.38 -14.55
N ILE A 584 3.43 -23.70 -14.05
CA ILE A 584 4.39 -24.31 -13.11
C ILE A 584 3.70 -24.77 -11.84
N VAL A 585 2.60 -24.13 -11.46
CA VAL A 585 1.79 -24.51 -10.29
C VAL A 585 1.11 -25.87 -10.53
N ALA A 586 0.78 -26.21 -11.78
CA ALA A 586 0.21 -27.52 -12.14
C ALA A 586 1.20 -28.70 -11.98
N LEU A 587 2.51 -28.41 -11.82
CA LEU A 587 3.50 -29.44 -11.46
C LEU A 587 3.36 -29.91 -10.01
N ALA A 588 2.71 -29.11 -9.15
CA ALA A 588 2.40 -29.50 -7.78
C ALA A 588 1.24 -30.51 -7.76
N PRO A 589 1.22 -31.44 -6.81
CA PRO A 589 0.07 -32.33 -6.62
C PRO A 589 -1.21 -31.53 -6.38
N ALA A 590 -2.29 -31.87 -7.09
CA ALA A 590 -3.60 -31.25 -6.84
C ALA A 590 -4.12 -31.59 -5.44
N VAL A 591 -3.82 -32.81 -4.97
CA VAL A 591 -4.17 -33.33 -3.65
C VAL A 591 -2.91 -33.86 -2.99
N PHE A 592 -2.61 -33.36 -1.80
CA PHE A 592 -1.50 -33.83 -0.97
C PHE A 592 -1.96 -34.97 -0.06
N SER A 593 -1.01 -35.78 0.41
CA SER A 593 -1.30 -36.90 1.33
C SER A 593 -1.82 -36.44 2.70
N SER A 594 -1.52 -35.20 3.10
CA SER A 594 -2.08 -34.56 4.29
C SER A 594 -2.05 -33.02 4.16
N PRO A 595 -2.92 -32.31 4.90
CA PRO A 595 -2.91 -30.84 4.94
C PRO A 595 -1.55 -30.27 5.39
N GLU A 596 -0.84 -30.92 6.32
CA GLU A 596 0.45 -30.47 6.84
C GLU A 596 1.54 -30.52 5.76
N MET A 597 1.50 -31.54 4.88
CA MET A 597 2.42 -31.62 3.75
C MET A 597 2.12 -30.53 2.73
N CYS A 598 0.86 -30.25 2.44
CA CYS A 598 0.44 -29.13 1.61
C CYS A 598 0.92 -27.80 2.20
N MET A 599 0.74 -27.57 3.50
CA MET A 599 1.22 -26.36 4.18
C MET A 599 2.73 -26.21 4.09
N GLY A 600 3.49 -27.29 4.32
CA GLY A 600 4.94 -27.26 4.18
C GLY A 600 5.41 -26.87 2.77
N PHE A 601 4.75 -27.42 1.75
CA PHE A 601 4.99 -27.05 0.36
C PHE A 601 4.63 -25.57 0.10
N LEU A 602 3.45 -25.15 0.54
CA LEU A 602 2.98 -23.77 0.36
C LEU A 602 3.89 -22.75 1.06
N MET A 603 4.31 -23.04 2.31
CA MET A 603 5.27 -22.18 3.03
C MET A 603 6.57 -21.98 2.23
N LEU A 604 7.13 -23.07 1.67
CA LEU A 604 8.34 -22.97 0.86
C LEU A 604 8.12 -22.12 -0.39
N VAL A 605 7.04 -22.38 -1.14
CA VAL A 605 6.72 -21.65 -2.37
C VAL A 605 6.46 -20.18 -2.07
N LEU A 606 5.69 -19.87 -1.03
CA LEU A 606 5.35 -18.50 -0.62
C LEU A 606 6.59 -17.71 -0.16
N VAL A 607 7.53 -18.34 0.56
CA VAL A 607 8.81 -17.71 0.91
C VAL A 607 9.62 -17.40 -0.33
N ILE A 608 9.69 -18.33 -1.30
CA ILE A 608 10.38 -18.09 -2.58
C ILE A 608 9.71 -16.94 -3.34
N LEU A 609 8.39 -16.90 -3.42
CA LEU A 609 7.66 -15.77 -4.03
C LEU A 609 7.98 -14.45 -3.33
N GLY A 610 7.97 -14.43 -1.99
CA GLY A 610 8.33 -13.25 -1.20
C GLY A 610 9.77 -12.78 -1.36
N MET A 611 10.70 -13.65 -1.81
CA MET A 611 12.07 -13.22 -2.13
C MET A 611 12.14 -12.37 -3.40
N PHE A 612 11.25 -12.61 -4.37
CA PHE A 612 11.35 -12.04 -5.71
C PHE A 612 10.23 -11.06 -6.05
N MET A 613 9.09 -11.16 -5.38
CA MET A 613 7.91 -10.36 -5.68
C MET A 613 7.59 -9.39 -4.52
N GLU A 614 7.04 -8.25 -4.88
CA GLU A 614 6.46 -7.34 -3.91
C GLU A 614 5.09 -7.90 -3.45
N PRO A 615 4.74 -7.86 -2.14
CA PRO A 615 3.54 -8.52 -1.62
C PRO A 615 2.23 -8.10 -2.28
N LEU A 616 2.03 -6.81 -2.60
CA LEU A 616 0.81 -6.39 -3.29
C LEU A 616 0.64 -7.09 -4.64
N GLY A 617 1.75 -7.24 -5.40
CA GLY A 617 1.73 -8.01 -6.64
C GLY A 617 1.54 -9.51 -6.42
N ALA A 618 2.21 -10.07 -5.41
CA ALA A 618 2.15 -11.49 -5.10
C ALA A 618 0.78 -11.93 -4.59
N ILE A 619 0.03 -11.08 -3.87
CA ILE A 619 -1.32 -11.38 -3.36
C ILE A 619 -2.26 -11.77 -4.51
N PHE A 620 -2.22 -11.07 -5.66
CA PHE A 620 -3.07 -11.40 -6.81
C PHE A 620 -2.75 -12.79 -7.37
N LEU A 621 -1.46 -13.11 -7.55
CA LEU A 621 -1.02 -14.42 -8.00
C LEU A 621 -1.45 -15.52 -7.02
N VAL A 622 -1.17 -15.32 -5.73
CA VAL A 622 -1.50 -16.31 -4.68
C VAL A 622 -3.00 -16.54 -4.59
N SER A 623 -3.80 -15.46 -4.70
CA SER A 623 -5.26 -15.54 -4.68
C SER A 623 -5.83 -16.37 -5.82
N GLY A 624 -5.26 -16.23 -7.04
CA GLY A 624 -5.73 -16.95 -8.22
C GLY A 624 -5.17 -18.39 -8.34
N THR A 625 -4.10 -18.74 -7.62
CA THR A 625 -3.37 -19.99 -7.84
C THR A 625 -3.21 -20.85 -6.58
N LEU A 626 -2.56 -20.34 -5.55
CA LEU A 626 -2.19 -21.12 -4.36
C LEU A 626 -3.31 -21.18 -3.32
N ALA A 627 -4.15 -20.14 -3.21
CA ALA A 627 -5.27 -20.13 -2.28
C ALA A 627 -6.31 -21.24 -2.62
N PRO A 628 -6.76 -21.39 -3.89
CA PRO A 628 -7.62 -22.51 -4.26
C PRO A 628 -7.02 -23.89 -3.95
N MET A 629 -5.69 -24.04 -4.19
CA MET A 629 -4.99 -25.29 -3.83
C MET A 629 -5.00 -25.54 -2.33
N ALA A 630 -4.75 -24.52 -1.51
CA ALA A 630 -4.79 -24.63 -0.05
C ALA A 630 -6.17 -25.06 0.44
N TYR A 631 -7.23 -24.41 -0.05
CA TYR A 631 -8.62 -24.70 0.34
C TYR A 631 -9.06 -26.09 -0.09
N ALA A 632 -8.70 -26.53 -1.30
CA ALA A 632 -8.98 -27.87 -1.80
C ALA A 632 -8.30 -28.98 -0.97
N ASN A 633 -7.21 -28.65 -0.28
CA ASN A 633 -6.49 -29.57 0.62
C ASN A 633 -6.91 -29.41 2.10
N GLY A 634 -8.02 -28.71 2.38
CA GLY A 634 -8.60 -28.60 3.72
C GLY A 634 -7.90 -27.61 4.64
N ILE A 635 -7.10 -26.69 4.08
CA ILE A 635 -6.47 -25.62 4.87
C ILE A 635 -7.48 -24.48 5.03
N ASP A 636 -7.71 -24.07 6.28
CA ASP A 636 -8.59 -22.95 6.61
C ASP A 636 -8.11 -21.64 5.93
N PRO A 637 -9.02 -20.86 5.30
CA PRO A 637 -8.67 -19.64 4.59
C PRO A 637 -7.92 -18.61 5.45
N ILE A 638 -8.35 -18.40 6.70
CA ILE A 638 -7.72 -17.42 7.60
C ILE A 638 -6.30 -17.89 7.94
N HIS A 639 -6.15 -19.16 8.28
CA HIS A 639 -4.84 -19.76 8.58
C HIS A 639 -3.89 -19.64 7.39
N PHE A 640 -4.38 -19.92 6.17
CA PHE A 640 -3.61 -19.77 4.95
C PHE A 640 -3.12 -18.34 4.76
N TRP A 641 -3.99 -17.34 4.88
CA TRP A 641 -3.60 -15.95 4.64
C TRP A 641 -2.69 -15.37 5.73
N VAL A 642 -2.83 -15.79 6.97
CA VAL A 642 -1.89 -15.46 8.04
C VAL A 642 -0.50 -16.05 7.74
N MET A 643 -0.45 -17.29 7.25
CA MET A 643 0.78 -17.95 6.81
C MET A 643 1.40 -17.23 5.58
N VAL A 644 0.60 -16.76 4.63
CA VAL A 644 1.06 -15.98 3.47
C VAL A 644 1.77 -14.70 3.93
N LEU A 645 1.15 -13.92 4.81
CA LEU A 645 1.75 -12.69 5.37
C LEU A 645 3.11 -12.97 6.01
N MET A 646 3.20 -14.02 6.81
CA MET A 646 4.45 -14.43 7.46
C MET A 646 5.50 -14.89 6.45
N SER A 647 5.10 -15.66 5.45
CA SER A 647 6.00 -16.19 4.42
C SER A 647 6.63 -15.06 3.59
N PHE A 648 5.87 -14.03 3.25
CA PHE A 648 6.39 -12.87 2.53
C PHE A 648 7.39 -12.07 3.37
N GLU A 649 7.15 -11.91 4.66
CA GLU A 649 8.10 -11.23 5.56
C GLU A 649 9.39 -12.05 5.75
N VAL A 650 9.32 -13.38 5.77
CA VAL A 650 10.51 -14.24 5.71
C VAL A 650 11.26 -14.01 4.40
N GLY A 651 10.57 -14.01 3.26
CA GLY A 651 11.15 -13.75 1.94
C GLY A 651 11.87 -12.40 1.86
N TYR A 652 11.30 -11.36 2.46
CA TYR A 652 11.89 -10.02 2.51
C TYR A 652 13.19 -9.91 3.29
N LEU A 653 13.44 -10.83 4.21
CA LEU A 653 14.65 -10.88 5.01
C LEU A 653 15.68 -11.88 4.47
N MET A 654 15.24 -12.83 3.63
CA MET A 654 16.04 -13.96 3.18
C MET A 654 16.82 -13.67 1.89
N PRO A 655 18.11 -14.00 1.82
CA PRO A 655 18.85 -13.98 0.55
C PRO A 655 18.18 -14.88 -0.51
N PRO A 656 18.28 -14.58 -1.81
CA PRO A 656 19.28 -13.70 -2.44
C PRO A 656 18.94 -12.22 -2.48
N VAL A 657 17.66 -11.84 -2.46
CA VAL A 657 17.26 -10.43 -2.58
C VAL A 657 17.29 -9.74 -1.21
N ALA A 658 16.57 -10.27 -0.23
CA ALA A 658 16.50 -9.73 1.13
C ALA A 658 16.17 -8.22 1.13
N LEU A 659 15.03 -7.84 0.58
CA LEU A 659 14.66 -6.45 0.28
C LEU A 659 14.85 -5.52 1.50
N ASN A 660 14.42 -5.93 2.70
CA ASN A 660 14.57 -5.13 3.90
C ASN A 660 16.03 -4.89 4.29
N GLN A 661 16.92 -5.84 4.01
CA GLN A 661 18.37 -5.66 4.21
C GLN A 661 18.97 -4.67 3.20
N LEU A 662 18.48 -4.70 1.95
CA LEU A 662 18.89 -3.73 0.92
C LEU A 662 18.45 -2.32 1.30
N LEU A 663 17.22 -2.17 1.77
CA LEU A 663 16.67 -0.87 2.23
C LEU A 663 17.40 -0.38 3.50
N ALA A 664 17.67 -1.26 4.47
CA ALA A 664 18.47 -0.94 5.64
C ALA A 664 19.88 -0.45 5.24
N ARG A 665 20.49 -1.12 4.25
CA ARG A 665 21.77 -0.69 3.68
C ARG A 665 21.69 0.69 3.02
N GLN A 666 20.61 0.95 2.29
CA GLN A 666 20.40 2.23 1.61
C GLN A 666 20.29 3.40 2.60
N VAL A 667 19.57 3.23 3.70
CA VAL A 667 19.33 4.31 4.68
C VAL A 667 20.48 4.50 5.67
N VAL A 668 21.16 3.42 6.05
CA VAL A 668 22.29 3.46 6.98
C VAL A 668 23.57 3.92 6.26
N GLY A 669 23.76 3.50 5.04
CA GLY A 669 24.92 3.82 4.20
C GLY A 669 25.97 2.72 4.17
N ASP A 670 26.53 2.53 2.99
CA ASP A 670 27.50 1.47 2.69
C ASP A 670 28.80 1.53 3.52
N ASP A 671 29.31 2.74 3.78
CA ASP A 671 30.53 2.92 4.55
C ASP A 671 30.39 2.44 5.97
N ILE A 672 29.19 2.62 6.55
CA ILE A 672 28.85 2.14 7.89
C ILE A 672 28.74 0.62 7.90
N ILE A 673 28.16 0.02 6.84
CA ILE A 673 28.09 -1.44 6.72
C ILE A 673 29.48 -2.07 6.61
N VAL A 674 30.34 -1.49 5.77
CA VAL A 674 31.73 -1.96 5.65
C VAL A 674 32.47 -1.87 7.00
N LYS A 675 32.23 -0.81 7.78
CA LYS A 675 32.77 -0.70 9.15
C LYS A 675 32.19 -1.78 10.06
N ALA A 676 30.87 -2.01 10.02
CA ALA A 676 30.23 -3.06 10.81
C ALA A 676 30.73 -4.48 10.43
N ASP A 677 30.99 -4.73 9.15
CA ASP A 677 31.57 -6.01 8.69
C ASP A 677 33.01 -6.19 9.18
N LYS A 678 33.83 -5.13 9.16
CA LYS A 678 35.22 -5.17 9.70
C LYS A 678 35.23 -5.35 11.19
N GLU A 679 34.31 -4.78 11.94
CA GLU A 679 34.20 -4.90 13.41
C GLU A 679 34.11 -6.37 13.86
N VAL A 680 33.41 -7.20 13.08
CA VAL A 680 33.15 -8.60 13.43
C VAL A 680 33.94 -9.64 12.62
N ALA A 681 34.85 -9.20 11.75
CA ALA A 681 35.57 -10.09 10.82
C ALA A 681 36.39 -11.21 11.51
N HIS A 682 36.82 -10.96 12.75
CA HIS A 682 37.58 -11.87 13.56
C HIS A 682 36.73 -12.73 14.50
N LEU A 683 35.43 -12.51 14.56
CA LEU A 683 34.52 -13.20 15.47
C LEU A 683 33.95 -14.49 14.85
N SER A 684 33.16 -15.24 15.63
CA SER A 684 32.52 -16.48 15.21
C SER A 684 31.58 -16.26 13.99
N PHE A 685 31.29 -17.36 13.27
CA PHE A 685 30.39 -17.32 12.10
C PHE A 685 29.06 -16.63 12.40
N TYR A 686 28.40 -16.97 13.51
CA TYR A 686 27.16 -16.34 13.92
C TYR A 686 27.29 -14.81 14.04
N ARG A 687 28.30 -14.33 14.76
CA ARG A 687 28.54 -12.89 14.97
C ARG A 687 28.85 -12.14 13.68
N ARG A 688 29.59 -12.80 12.76
CA ARG A 688 29.92 -12.22 11.45
C ARG A 688 28.67 -12.01 10.59
N TYR A 689 27.71 -12.94 10.65
CA TYR A 689 26.52 -12.94 9.82
C TYR A 689 25.22 -12.67 10.60
N GLU A 690 25.31 -12.12 11.81
CA GLU A 690 24.19 -11.87 12.72
C GLU A 690 23.07 -11.05 12.07
N ARG A 691 23.39 -10.05 11.23
CA ARG A 691 22.38 -9.25 10.51
C ARG A 691 21.47 -10.08 9.62
N TRP A 692 21.98 -11.23 9.15
CA TRP A 692 21.23 -12.17 8.31
C TRP A 692 20.57 -13.26 9.14
N ILE A 693 21.32 -13.85 10.06
CA ILE A 693 20.90 -15.03 10.81
C ILE A 693 19.77 -14.68 11.78
N LEU A 694 19.91 -13.62 12.57
CA LEU A 694 18.98 -13.31 13.64
C LEU A 694 17.56 -13.03 13.12
N PRO A 695 17.32 -12.12 12.15
CA PRO A 695 16.00 -11.88 11.62
C PRO A 695 15.38 -13.12 10.96
N ASN A 696 16.18 -13.85 10.16
CA ASN A 696 15.71 -15.03 9.44
C ASN A 696 15.33 -16.17 10.40
N VAL A 697 16.14 -16.46 11.41
CA VAL A 697 15.83 -17.51 12.40
C VAL A 697 14.54 -17.18 13.15
N VAL A 698 14.37 -15.94 13.59
CA VAL A 698 13.16 -15.51 14.30
C VAL A 698 11.93 -15.66 13.41
N MET A 699 11.99 -15.17 12.19
CA MET A 699 10.82 -15.16 11.30
C MET A 699 10.51 -16.55 10.74
N VAL A 700 11.52 -17.36 10.41
CA VAL A 700 11.31 -18.75 9.98
C VAL A 700 10.72 -19.58 11.12
N LEU A 701 11.24 -19.44 12.34
CA LEU A 701 10.66 -20.14 13.50
C LEU A 701 9.22 -19.69 13.75
N GLY A 702 8.94 -18.37 13.64
CA GLY A 702 7.59 -17.85 13.71
C GLY A 702 6.67 -18.44 12.63
N LEU A 703 7.14 -18.52 11.39
CA LEU A 703 6.41 -19.12 10.28
C LEU A 703 6.11 -20.61 10.51
N LEU A 704 7.07 -21.39 10.99
CA LEU A 704 6.89 -22.81 11.29
C LEU A 704 5.88 -23.01 12.42
N LEU A 705 5.91 -22.16 13.45
CA LEU A 705 4.96 -22.19 14.55
C LEU A 705 3.54 -21.76 14.10
N VAL A 706 3.42 -20.79 13.22
CA VAL A 706 2.13 -20.38 12.64
C VAL A 706 1.62 -21.46 11.69
N GLY A 707 2.45 -22.01 10.82
CA GLY A 707 2.05 -22.99 9.82
C GLY A 707 1.65 -24.34 10.42
N TRP A 708 2.47 -24.91 11.29
CA TRP A 708 2.23 -26.26 11.85
C TRP A 708 1.79 -26.26 13.31
N GLY A 709 1.90 -25.14 14.03
CA GLY A 709 1.55 -25.06 15.44
C GLY A 709 0.13 -25.55 15.75
N PRO A 710 -0.90 -25.10 15.03
CA PRO A 710 -2.28 -25.54 15.27
C PRO A 710 -2.45 -27.06 15.15
N GLN A 711 -1.84 -27.69 14.14
CA GLN A 711 -1.92 -29.16 13.95
C GLN A 711 -1.16 -29.91 15.06
N VAL A 712 0.02 -29.43 15.45
CA VAL A 712 0.77 -30.02 16.57
C VAL A 712 -0.01 -29.90 17.87
N LEU A 713 -0.64 -28.76 18.14
CA LEU A 713 -1.42 -28.51 19.35
C LEU A 713 -2.67 -29.42 19.42
N GLN A 714 -3.25 -29.82 18.31
CA GLN A 714 -4.38 -30.79 18.30
C GLN A 714 -4.03 -32.13 18.94
N HIS A 715 -2.76 -32.53 18.93
CA HIS A 715 -2.27 -33.72 19.62
C HIS A 715 -2.16 -33.55 21.14
N PHE A 716 -2.33 -32.33 21.65
CA PHE A 716 -2.30 -31.99 23.07
C PHE A 716 -3.59 -31.26 23.46
N PRO A 717 -4.71 -31.95 23.65
CA PRO A 717 -6.06 -31.36 23.76
C PRO A 717 -6.18 -30.36 24.91
N ASP A 718 -5.54 -30.59 26.05
CA ASP A 718 -5.58 -29.67 27.19
C ASP A 718 -4.88 -28.34 26.87
N VAL A 719 -3.72 -28.41 26.19
CA VAL A 719 -2.96 -27.23 25.76
C VAL A 719 -3.72 -26.52 24.65
N PHE A 720 -4.31 -27.27 23.72
CA PHE A 720 -5.10 -26.73 22.63
C PHE A 720 -6.30 -25.93 23.16
N GLN A 721 -7.09 -26.49 24.10
CA GLN A 721 -8.22 -25.80 24.72
C GLN A 721 -7.79 -24.56 25.49
N TRP A 722 -6.66 -24.64 26.22
CA TRP A 722 -6.12 -23.49 26.92
C TRP A 722 -5.69 -22.37 25.95
N VAL A 723 -4.97 -22.71 24.87
CA VAL A 723 -4.57 -21.74 23.84
C VAL A 723 -5.79 -21.11 23.17
N HIS A 724 -6.78 -21.93 22.78
CA HIS A 724 -8.03 -21.43 22.21
C HIS A 724 -8.78 -20.48 23.16
N GLY A 725 -8.86 -20.82 24.45
CA GLY A 725 -9.48 -19.97 25.45
C GLY A 725 -8.75 -18.64 25.64
N VAL A 726 -7.41 -18.63 25.62
CA VAL A 726 -6.59 -17.43 25.75
C VAL A 726 -6.68 -16.56 24.49
N MET A 727 -6.72 -17.17 23.31
CA MET A 727 -6.79 -16.44 22.03
C MET A 727 -8.20 -15.98 21.68
N GLY A 728 -9.21 -16.31 22.49
CA GLY A 728 -10.60 -15.90 22.27
C GLY A 728 -11.30 -16.63 21.13
N PHE A 729 -10.87 -17.83 20.83
CA PHE A 729 -11.59 -18.70 19.91
C PHE A 729 -12.88 -19.19 20.61
N VAL A 730 -14.02 -18.86 20.06
CA VAL A 730 -15.27 -19.54 20.38
C VAL A 730 -15.34 -20.73 19.45
N PRO A 731 -15.38 -21.99 19.95
CA PRO A 731 -15.65 -23.12 19.07
C PRO A 731 -17.07 -22.95 18.52
N ASP A 732 -17.24 -23.01 17.22
CA ASP A 732 -18.54 -23.16 16.57
C ASP A 732 -19.19 -24.50 16.96
#